data_f0f39484071994d20ad9891925913831
#
_entry.id   f0f39484071994d20ad9891925913831
#
_cell.length_a   1.000
_cell.length_b   1.000
_cell.length_c   1.000
_cell.angle_alpha   90.00
_cell.angle_beta   90.00
_cell.angle_gamma   90.00
#
_symmetry.space_group_name_H-M   'P 1'
#
loop_
_entity.id
_entity.type
_entity.pdbx_description
1 polymer ?
#
loop_
_entity_poly.entity_id
_entity_poly.type
_entity_poly.pdbx_seq_one_letter_code
_entity_poly.pdbx_strand_id
1 'polypeptide(L)'
;MRVTTLFAGWGMAALLAACGGGGGGASGSGGGLSLSGGSAKPEVAAAKTLDVADARSGSYRVYAANGTQQQLSVDFDTGSYTMTDNLGGTESGTFSEDFTEPGTYVFASGRITTAANTARFRVTTDAIVGAFPFATAYTSPATYAAQPFVAARDFVGTAAELDGTYNRFSVTRSPGGAQDSSILSLRLSGAGTVLEICTDAVIYRIDLCPVASKRTYAVAAGADGSWIATNVANAGDVASFRMARIGGQNVYLAGGASTSPTMQQFMRIGLPESSNWPATRGVGGATTGSWGANLIDATSSVRTSTGTDGTYGTLTMPVGGILALQPEGIRSVNSGGTSKYFAMQGGALSVLVGARNPGTQGYIQLNLIDTGTAPDARNGRYKVYATNGSRQTLALNMDSKRYEMTDEAGAIAAGTFAEDTSEAGSFIFDSARITSPANTARFRLATDTVIGSFPFAVAYATPVSYSVRPFVASRALVKTQADLAGTYNRLGINLAAGTADSSITQIQIASGGATLYACNDAGIYRIDNCPAASLRTYAVSAGPTVDTWHIANVANPADSGNFAVARMGGENIYLSAGAVAAAPTTSIFRIGLPERAIWPTTSARGGASNGSWGGSAVDASSYARTQLLPDGSTGTLAASLGAVGLGGPLNMRVASFGGSTLHFASQSSKLFAMVGARNPATAGAIEISLID
;
A
#
# COMPACT_ATOMS: atom_id res chain seq x y z
N MET A 1 -35.13 -15.89 -35.78
CA MET A 1 -34.56 -14.87 -36.65
C MET A 1 -33.07 -14.80 -36.34
N ARG A 2 -32.26 -15.31 -37.26
CA ARG A 2 -30.77 -15.32 -37.14
C ARG A 2 -30.25 -14.03 -37.75
N VAL A 3 -29.36 -13.33 -37.06
CA VAL A 3 -28.55 -12.28 -37.70
C VAL A 3 -27.09 -12.63 -37.41
N THR A 4 -26.40 -12.97 -38.46
CA THR A 4 -24.97 -13.25 -38.53
C THR A 4 -24.24 -11.94 -38.81
N THR A 5 -23.28 -11.56 -38.01
CA THR A 5 -22.38 -10.44 -38.32
C THR A 5 -20.93 -10.94 -38.37
N LEU A 6 -20.33 -10.84 -39.53
CA LEU A 6 -18.92 -11.09 -39.83
C LEU A 6 -18.04 -9.99 -39.16
N PHE A 7 -16.96 -10.37 -38.54
CA PHE A 7 -15.84 -9.48 -38.26
C PHE A 7 -14.62 -9.88 -39.10
N ALA A 8 -14.18 -8.95 -39.91
CA ALA A 8 -12.95 -9.04 -40.70
C ALA A 8 -11.73 -8.74 -39.80
N GLY A 9 -10.76 -9.65 -39.85
CA GLY A 9 -9.48 -9.46 -39.15
C GLY A 9 -8.53 -8.58 -39.98
N TRP A 10 -7.77 -7.77 -39.27
CA TRP A 10 -6.57 -7.12 -39.80
C TRP A 10 -5.36 -7.60 -39.00
N GLY A 11 -4.51 -8.35 -39.68
CA GLY A 11 -3.22 -8.76 -39.21
C GLY A 11 -2.21 -7.64 -39.42
N MET A 12 -1.39 -7.34 -38.41
CA MET A 12 -0.16 -6.57 -38.59
C MET A 12 1.04 -7.48 -38.35
N ALA A 13 1.84 -7.64 -39.42
CA ALA A 13 3.10 -8.37 -39.41
C ALA A 13 4.20 -7.53 -38.81
N ALA A 14 4.94 -8.09 -37.83
CA ALA A 14 6.15 -7.52 -37.31
C ALA A 14 7.36 -7.97 -38.17
N LEU A 15 8.11 -7.03 -38.69
CA LEU A 15 9.37 -7.26 -39.39
C LEU A 15 10.52 -7.34 -38.35
N LEU A 16 11.17 -8.51 -38.34
CA LEU A 16 12.49 -8.71 -37.73
C LEU A 16 13.54 -8.30 -38.76
N ALA A 17 14.41 -7.33 -38.42
CA ALA A 17 15.64 -7.06 -39.15
C ALA A 17 16.84 -7.52 -38.33
N ALA A 18 17.43 -8.64 -38.74
CA ALA A 18 18.75 -9.08 -38.32
C ALA A 18 19.79 -8.44 -39.24
N CYS A 19 20.85 -7.87 -38.69
CA CYS A 19 22.07 -7.55 -39.40
C CYS A 19 23.23 -8.20 -38.70
N GLY A 20 23.75 -9.26 -39.33
CA GLY A 20 25.04 -9.84 -39.05
C GLY A 20 26.03 -9.41 -40.15
N GLY A 21 27.29 -9.58 -39.89
CA GLY A 21 28.35 -9.58 -40.90
C GLY A 21 29.48 -8.67 -40.51
N GLY A 22 30.59 -9.12 -40.25
CA GLY A 22 31.65 -9.88 -40.55
C GLY A 22 32.70 -9.15 -41.38
N GLY A 23 33.97 -9.19 -40.93
CA GLY A 23 35.05 -9.33 -41.85
C GLY A 23 36.05 -8.17 -42.00
N GLY A 24 37.20 -8.26 -41.37
CA GLY A 24 38.46 -8.45 -41.98
C GLY A 24 39.17 -7.26 -42.62
N GLY A 25 40.46 -7.11 -42.30
CA GLY A 25 41.38 -6.45 -43.15
C GLY A 25 42.51 -5.72 -42.45
N ALA A 26 43.70 -6.28 -42.59
CA ALA A 26 44.97 -5.92 -41.98
C ALA A 26 45.68 -4.73 -42.62
N SER A 27 46.74 -4.33 -41.95
CA SER A 27 48.06 -3.82 -42.37
C SER A 27 48.31 -2.32 -42.29
N GLY A 28 49.41 -2.02 -41.59
CA GLY A 28 50.30 -0.97 -42.00
C GLY A 28 50.99 -0.18 -40.90
N SER A 29 52.11 -0.69 -40.40
CA SER A 29 53.38 -0.05 -40.04
C SER A 29 53.46 1.46 -39.77
N GLY A 30 54.16 1.79 -38.69
CA GLY A 30 54.80 3.10 -38.53
C GLY A 30 55.23 3.38 -37.09
N GLY A 31 56.53 3.24 -36.84
CA GLY A 31 57.27 3.33 -35.61
C GLY A 31 57.23 4.71 -34.92
N GLY A 32 57.58 4.66 -33.66
CA GLY A 32 57.85 5.82 -32.84
C GLY A 32 58.09 5.41 -31.41
N LEU A 33 59.40 5.09 -31.10
CA LEU A 33 59.84 4.90 -29.72
C LEU A 33 59.83 6.23 -28.97
N SER A 34 59.06 6.27 -27.85
CA SER A 34 59.32 7.26 -26.82
C SER A 34 59.25 6.55 -25.46
N LEU A 35 60.41 6.42 -24.84
CA LEU A 35 60.62 5.98 -23.48
C LEU A 35 60.27 7.11 -22.53
N SER A 36 59.21 6.96 -21.75
CA SER A 36 59.05 7.68 -20.49
C SER A 36 58.74 6.65 -19.41
N GLY A 37 59.72 6.50 -18.50
CA GLY A 37 59.59 5.64 -17.33
C GLY A 37 58.52 6.14 -16.37
N GLY A 38 57.47 5.39 -16.25
CA GLY A 38 56.47 5.49 -15.19
C GLY A 38 56.52 4.22 -14.37
N SER A 39 56.94 4.34 -13.11
CA SER A 39 56.96 3.28 -12.12
C SER A 39 55.55 2.72 -11.95
N ALA A 40 55.27 1.57 -12.53
CA ALA A 40 54.04 0.84 -12.32
C ALA A 40 54.04 0.27 -10.89
N LYS A 41 53.20 0.85 -10.06
CA LYS A 41 52.81 0.26 -8.77
C LYS A 41 52.14 -1.10 -9.09
N PRO A 42 52.53 -2.21 -8.46
CA PRO A 42 51.83 -3.48 -8.70
C PRO A 42 50.38 -3.34 -8.23
N GLU A 43 49.48 -3.42 -9.18
CA GLU A 43 48.05 -3.56 -8.92
C GLU A 43 47.86 -4.93 -8.26
N VAL A 44 47.67 -4.91 -6.93
CA VAL A 44 47.24 -6.10 -6.21
C VAL A 44 45.87 -6.43 -6.76
N ALA A 45 45.78 -7.48 -7.57
CA ALA A 45 44.53 -8.04 -8.01
C ALA A 45 43.69 -8.27 -6.74
N ALA A 46 42.60 -7.50 -6.59
CA ALA A 46 41.65 -7.72 -5.52
C ALA A 46 41.23 -9.18 -5.62
N ALA A 47 41.50 -9.93 -4.58
CA ALA A 47 41.04 -11.31 -4.44
C ALA A 47 39.51 -11.25 -4.62
N LYS A 48 39.02 -11.92 -5.67
CA LYS A 48 37.58 -12.12 -5.88
C LYS A 48 37.09 -12.82 -4.64
N THR A 49 36.41 -12.11 -3.74
CA THR A 49 35.68 -12.71 -2.65
C THR A 49 34.75 -13.72 -3.30
N LEU A 50 34.88 -15.00 -2.94
CA LEU A 50 33.93 -16.03 -3.31
C LEU A 50 32.58 -15.51 -2.82
N ASP A 51 31.69 -15.16 -3.73
CA ASP A 51 30.31 -14.82 -3.38
C ASP A 51 29.71 -16.04 -2.69
N VAL A 52 29.56 -15.96 -1.37
CA VAL A 52 28.82 -16.98 -0.61
C VAL A 52 27.37 -16.83 -1.00
N ALA A 53 26.77 -17.88 -1.59
CA ALA A 53 25.37 -17.90 -1.97
C ALA A 53 24.47 -17.48 -0.79
N ASP A 54 23.44 -16.69 -1.08
CA ASP A 54 22.51 -16.23 -0.05
C ASP A 54 21.87 -17.42 0.67
N ALA A 55 22.07 -17.50 1.98
CA ALA A 55 21.59 -18.60 2.81
C ALA A 55 20.05 -18.78 2.78
N ARG A 56 19.31 -17.76 2.28
CA ARG A 56 17.85 -17.82 2.09
C ARG A 56 17.47 -18.48 0.76
N SER A 57 18.38 -18.61 -0.19
CA SER A 57 18.16 -19.32 -1.46
C SER A 57 17.95 -20.80 -1.19
N GLY A 58 17.09 -21.42 -1.98
CA GLY A 58 16.80 -22.85 -1.90
C GLY A 58 15.34 -23.20 -2.07
N SER A 59 14.99 -24.44 -1.69
CA SER A 59 13.68 -25.01 -1.90
C SER A 59 12.90 -25.13 -0.60
N TYR A 60 11.63 -24.71 -0.63
CA TYR A 60 10.71 -24.64 0.49
C TYR A 60 9.41 -25.38 0.16
N ARG A 61 8.89 -26.17 1.06
CA ARG A 61 7.56 -26.79 0.93
C ARG A 61 6.48 -25.83 1.39
N VAL A 62 5.53 -25.54 0.51
CA VAL A 62 4.46 -24.53 0.68
C VAL A 62 3.19 -25.18 1.19
N TYR A 63 2.55 -24.55 2.17
CA TYR A 63 1.20 -24.83 2.66
C TYR A 63 0.37 -23.56 2.50
N ALA A 64 -0.57 -23.56 1.55
CA ALA A 64 -1.37 -22.40 1.20
C ALA A 64 -2.80 -22.48 1.74
N ALA A 65 -3.39 -21.33 2.04
CA ALA A 65 -4.74 -21.24 2.61
C ALA A 65 -5.85 -21.80 1.71
N ASN A 66 -5.60 -21.93 0.39
CA ASN A 66 -6.48 -22.63 -0.52
C ASN A 66 -6.41 -24.16 -0.42
N GLY A 67 -5.57 -24.70 0.49
CA GLY A 67 -5.38 -26.12 0.72
C GLY A 67 -4.32 -26.78 -0.17
N THR A 68 -3.72 -26.08 -1.12
CA THR A 68 -2.68 -26.68 -1.97
C THR A 68 -1.36 -26.82 -1.22
N GLN A 69 -0.65 -27.91 -1.52
CA GLN A 69 0.76 -28.08 -1.18
C GLN A 69 1.58 -27.93 -2.44
N GLN A 70 2.62 -27.11 -2.38
CA GLN A 70 3.48 -26.80 -3.52
C GLN A 70 4.93 -26.77 -3.07
N GLN A 71 5.84 -26.61 -4.03
CA GLN A 71 7.25 -26.40 -3.79
C GLN A 71 7.64 -25.04 -4.35
N LEU A 72 8.25 -24.21 -3.53
CA LEU A 72 8.78 -22.90 -3.90
C LEU A 72 10.30 -23.00 -3.88
N SER A 73 10.93 -22.79 -5.03
CA SER A 73 12.37 -22.54 -5.12
C SER A 73 12.58 -21.04 -5.28
N VAL A 74 13.46 -20.46 -4.49
CA VAL A 74 13.88 -19.05 -4.57
C VAL A 74 15.39 -18.95 -4.69
N ASP A 75 15.82 -18.01 -5.50
CA ASP A 75 17.23 -17.66 -5.66
C ASP A 75 17.37 -16.15 -5.41
N PHE A 76 17.94 -15.80 -4.28
CA PHE A 76 18.14 -14.40 -3.88
C PHE A 76 19.32 -13.73 -4.60
N ASP A 77 20.23 -14.49 -5.18
CA ASP A 77 21.35 -13.96 -5.93
C ASP A 77 20.89 -13.43 -7.30
N THR A 78 19.89 -14.12 -7.89
CA THR A 78 19.30 -13.73 -9.19
C THR A 78 17.94 -13.03 -9.06
N GLY A 79 17.32 -13.04 -7.87
CA GLY A 79 15.96 -12.54 -7.67
C GLY A 79 14.91 -13.35 -8.42
N SER A 80 15.08 -14.66 -8.58
CA SER A 80 14.18 -15.53 -9.33
C SER A 80 13.49 -16.54 -8.44
N TYR A 81 12.30 -17.00 -8.89
CA TYR A 81 11.53 -18.04 -8.20
C TYR A 81 10.89 -19.01 -9.18
N THR A 82 10.61 -20.21 -8.67
CA THR A 82 9.75 -21.22 -9.31
C THR A 82 8.81 -21.80 -8.28
N MET A 83 7.50 -21.75 -8.54
CA MET A 83 6.46 -22.38 -7.76
C MET A 83 5.95 -23.59 -8.53
N THR A 84 6.09 -24.80 -7.96
CA THR A 84 5.69 -26.06 -8.59
C THR A 84 4.59 -26.70 -7.78
N ASP A 85 3.45 -27.00 -8.40
CA ASP A 85 2.35 -27.69 -7.75
C ASP A 85 2.60 -29.21 -7.66
N ASN A 86 1.74 -29.91 -6.96
CA ASN A 86 1.84 -31.37 -6.76
C ASN A 86 1.50 -32.20 -8.01
N LEU A 87 1.08 -31.55 -9.10
CA LEU A 87 0.84 -32.18 -10.41
C LEU A 87 1.99 -31.89 -11.39
N GLY A 88 3.03 -31.16 -10.97
CA GLY A 88 4.18 -30.78 -11.78
C GLY A 88 3.97 -29.51 -12.61
N GLY A 89 2.82 -28.84 -12.49
CA GLY A 89 2.61 -27.52 -13.11
C GLY A 89 3.49 -26.47 -12.44
N THR A 90 4.15 -25.63 -13.25
CA THR A 90 5.10 -24.62 -12.75
C THR A 90 4.65 -23.20 -13.10
N GLU A 91 4.98 -22.27 -12.19
CA GLU A 91 4.95 -20.84 -12.42
C GLU A 91 6.31 -20.28 -12.03
N SER A 92 6.99 -19.63 -12.95
CA SER A 92 8.31 -19.03 -12.71
C SER A 92 8.27 -17.55 -13.00
N GLY A 93 9.10 -16.80 -12.28
CA GLY A 93 9.20 -15.35 -12.42
C GLY A 93 10.36 -14.79 -11.61
N THR A 94 10.32 -13.48 -11.43
CA THR A 94 11.28 -12.76 -10.59
C THR A 94 10.61 -12.17 -9.36
N PHE A 95 11.43 -11.80 -8.40
CA PHE A 95 11.01 -11.01 -7.26
C PHE A 95 12.01 -9.89 -6.98
N SER A 96 11.54 -8.85 -6.35
CA SER A 96 12.38 -7.74 -5.89
C SER A 96 11.95 -7.30 -4.50
N GLU A 97 12.87 -6.72 -3.73
CA GLU A 97 12.52 -6.15 -2.44
C GLU A 97 11.54 -4.98 -2.60
N ASP A 98 10.52 -4.90 -1.72
CA ASP A 98 9.60 -3.76 -1.70
C ASP A 98 10.31 -2.54 -1.14
N PHE A 99 10.48 -1.54 -1.98
CA PHE A 99 11.11 -0.29 -1.64
C PHE A 99 10.51 0.38 -0.37
N THR A 100 9.21 0.24 -0.16
CA THR A 100 8.48 0.89 0.96
C THR A 100 8.36 0.03 2.21
N GLU A 101 8.67 -1.26 2.12
CA GLU A 101 8.58 -2.21 3.24
C GLU A 101 9.83 -3.10 3.27
N PRO A 102 10.95 -2.62 3.83
CA PRO A 102 12.22 -3.37 3.86
C PRO A 102 12.07 -4.79 4.42
N GLY A 103 12.74 -5.75 3.78
CA GLY A 103 12.64 -7.18 4.11
C GLY A 103 11.39 -7.85 3.57
N THR A 104 10.53 -7.13 2.85
CA THR A 104 9.41 -7.69 2.08
C THR A 104 9.79 -7.76 0.61
N TYR A 105 9.48 -8.86 -0.04
CA TYR A 105 9.75 -9.10 -1.46
C TYR A 105 8.44 -9.22 -2.23
N VAL A 106 8.42 -8.70 -3.46
CA VAL A 106 7.24 -8.67 -4.35
C VAL A 106 7.46 -9.67 -5.48
N PHE A 107 6.57 -10.63 -5.64
CA PHE A 107 6.58 -11.54 -6.79
C PHE A 107 6.12 -10.82 -8.06
N ALA A 108 6.85 -10.98 -9.14
CA ALA A 108 6.40 -10.65 -10.49
C ALA A 108 5.84 -11.95 -11.13
N SER A 109 4.52 -12.09 -11.16
CA SER A 109 3.81 -13.26 -11.69
C SER A 109 2.81 -12.84 -12.75
N GLY A 110 2.76 -13.60 -13.86
CA GLY A 110 1.74 -13.41 -14.90
C GLY A 110 0.31 -13.70 -14.45
N ARG A 111 0.13 -14.34 -13.28
CA ARG A 111 -1.18 -14.62 -12.69
C ARG A 111 -1.80 -13.45 -11.93
N ILE A 112 -1.05 -12.34 -11.78
CA ILE A 112 -1.54 -11.14 -11.08
C ILE A 112 -2.33 -10.30 -12.07
N THR A 113 -3.65 -10.22 -11.86
CA THR A 113 -4.58 -9.43 -12.67
C THR A 113 -5.27 -8.33 -11.87
N THR A 114 -4.90 -8.18 -10.60
CA THR A 114 -5.49 -7.21 -9.67
C THR A 114 -4.84 -5.84 -9.79
N ALA A 115 -5.57 -4.77 -9.43
CA ALA A 115 -5.09 -3.39 -9.50
C ALA A 115 -3.83 -3.12 -8.65
N ALA A 116 -3.69 -3.84 -7.52
CA ALA A 116 -2.48 -3.82 -6.72
C ALA A 116 -1.86 -5.22 -6.65
N ASN A 117 -0.53 -5.27 -6.76
CA ASN A 117 0.21 -6.51 -6.53
C ASN A 117 0.37 -6.75 -5.02
N THR A 118 -0.44 -7.67 -4.49
CA THR A 118 -0.34 -8.15 -3.10
C THR A 118 0.38 -9.49 -2.99
N ALA A 119 0.91 -10.03 -4.10
CA ALA A 119 1.73 -11.23 -4.09
C ALA A 119 3.13 -10.89 -3.58
N ARG A 120 3.35 -11.12 -2.29
CA ARG A 120 4.53 -10.69 -1.54
C ARG A 120 4.94 -11.74 -0.54
N PHE A 121 6.18 -11.67 -0.07
CA PHE A 121 6.66 -12.56 0.98
C PHE A 121 7.74 -11.92 1.84
N ARG A 122 7.88 -12.49 3.02
CA ARG A 122 9.02 -12.27 3.92
C ARG A 122 9.69 -13.61 4.19
N VAL A 123 10.97 -13.56 4.52
CA VAL A 123 11.80 -14.75 4.63
C VAL A 123 12.73 -14.68 5.84
N THR A 124 12.86 -15.83 6.50
CA THR A 124 13.97 -16.15 7.41
C THR A 124 14.85 -17.21 6.76
N THR A 125 15.87 -17.69 7.45
CA THR A 125 16.73 -18.77 6.93
C THR A 125 16.00 -20.10 6.78
N ASP A 126 14.90 -20.29 7.50
CA ASP A 126 14.18 -21.57 7.63
C ASP A 126 12.76 -21.55 7.06
N ALA A 127 12.17 -20.36 6.88
CA ALA A 127 10.79 -20.22 6.45
C ALA A 127 10.53 -18.98 5.57
N ILE A 128 9.48 -19.09 4.76
CA ILE A 128 8.88 -17.99 4.00
C ILE A 128 7.40 -17.90 4.41
N VAL A 129 6.95 -16.69 4.72
CA VAL A 129 5.52 -16.36 4.88
C VAL A 129 5.16 -15.37 3.79
N GLY A 130 4.13 -15.68 3.00
CA GLY A 130 3.78 -14.86 1.86
C GLY A 130 2.32 -14.92 1.47
N ALA A 131 2.01 -14.22 0.39
CA ALA A 131 0.79 -14.34 -0.38
C ALA A 131 1.19 -14.55 -1.85
N PHE A 132 0.54 -15.48 -2.53
CA PHE A 132 0.83 -15.81 -3.92
C PHE A 132 -0.48 -16.06 -4.68
N PRO A 133 -0.56 -15.76 -6.01
CA PRO A 133 -1.74 -16.05 -6.82
C PRO A 133 -1.86 -17.55 -7.10
N PHE A 134 -2.43 -18.28 -6.12
CA PHE A 134 -2.76 -19.68 -6.28
C PHE A 134 -4.09 -19.85 -7.02
N ALA A 135 -4.24 -21.00 -7.66
CA ALA A 135 -5.51 -21.36 -8.29
C ALA A 135 -6.63 -21.36 -7.26
N THR A 136 -7.75 -20.74 -7.60
CA THR A 136 -8.95 -20.77 -6.78
C THR A 136 -9.52 -22.19 -6.80
N ALA A 137 -9.76 -22.76 -5.63
CA ALA A 137 -10.27 -24.12 -5.51
C ALA A 137 -11.60 -24.27 -6.28
N TYR A 138 -11.72 -25.39 -7.02
CA TYR A 138 -12.92 -25.83 -7.75
C TYR A 138 -13.39 -24.90 -8.88
N THR A 139 -12.55 -24.01 -9.42
CA THR A 139 -12.89 -23.18 -10.60
C THR A 139 -12.41 -23.84 -11.89
N SER A 140 -13.26 -23.78 -12.93
CA SER A 140 -12.89 -24.21 -14.28
C SER A 140 -13.51 -23.23 -15.29
N PRO A 141 -12.71 -22.52 -16.13
CA PRO A 141 -11.25 -22.54 -16.14
C PRO A 141 -10.63 -22.01 -14.83
N ALA A 142 -9.37 -22.35 -14.61
CA ALA A 142 -8.67 -21.93 -13.40
C ALA A 142 -8.60 -20.42 -13.30
N THR A 143 -9.06 -19.88 -12.18
CA THR A 143 -8.85 -18.48 -11.77
C THR A 143 -7.82 -18.42 -10.67
N TYR A 144 -7.16 -17.29 -10.51
CA TYR A 144 -6.09 -17.11 -9.54
C TYR A 144 -6.43 -15.99 -8.56
N ALA A 145 -6.10 -16.20 -7.30
CA ALA A 145 -6.28 -15.20 -6.25
C ALA A 145 -5.10 -15.23 -5.28
N ALA A 146 -4.67 -14.07 -4.82
CA ALA A 146 -3.64 -13.98 -3.80
C ALA A 146 -4.14 -14.65 -2.52
N GLN A 147 -3.45 -15.72 -2.10
CA GLN A 147 -3.76 -16.50 -0.89
C GLN A 147 -2.53 -16.55 -0.01
N PRO A 148 -2.69 -16.41 1.31
CA PRO A 148 -1.58 -16.50 2.25
C PRO A 148 -1.04 -17.94 2.30
N PHE A 149 0.28 -18.03 2.53
CA PHE A 149 0.97 -19.32 2.68
C PHE A 149 2.10 -19.24 3.71
N VAL A 150 2.44 -20.40 4.26
CA VAL A 150 3.69 -20.65 4.98
C VAL A 150 4.48 -21.68 4.19
N ALA A 151 5.76 -21.43 3.99
CA ALA A 151 6.67 -22.38 3.40
C ALA A 151 7.87 -22.62 4.33
N ALA A 152 8.29 -23.86 4.46
CA ALA A 152 9.42 -24.26 5.29
C ALA A 152 10.33 -25.23 4.55
N ARG A 153 11.60 -25.29 4.97
CA ARG A 153 12.58 -26.23 4.42
C ARG A 153 13.22 -27.12 5.47
N ASP A 154 13.10 -26.78 6.75
CA ASP A 154 13.57 -27.60 7.85
C ASP A 154 12.38 -28.28 8.54
N PHE A 155 12.41 -29.61 8.59
CA PHE A 155 11.34 -30.43 9.15
C PHE A 155 11.90 -31.42 10.17
N VAL A 156 11.12 -31.64 11.23
CA VAL A 156 11.43 -32.65 12.27
C VAL A 156 11.47 -34.04 11.67
N GLY A 157 12.58 -34.70 11.81
CA GLY A 157 12.83 -36.04 11.25
C GLY A 157 12.66 -37.20 12.24
N THR A 158 12.61 -36.93 13.56
CA THR A 158 12.49 -37.94 14.60
C THR A 158 11.18 -37.77 15.39
N ALA A 159 10.51 -38.89 15.68
CA ALA A 159 9.22 -38.88 16.35
C ALA A 159 9.30 -38.20 17.74
N ALA A 160 10.35 -38.47 18.52
CA ALA A 160 10.50 -37.93 19.87
C ALA A 160 10.51 -36.38 19.90
N GLU A 161 10.96 -35.73 18.82
CA GLU A 161 10.97 -34.28 18.72
C GLU A 161 9.59 -33.65 18.44
N LEU A 162 8.57 -34.46 18.15
CA LEU A 162 7.20 -34.01 17.94
C LEU A 162 6.49 -33.63 19.24
N ASP A 163 6.92 -34.16 20.38
CA ASP A 163 6.24 -34.01 21.66
C ASP A 163 6.01 -32.52 21.98
N GLY A 164 4.78 -32.21 22.39
CA GLY A 164 4.36 -30.88 22.74
C GLY A 164 2.85 -30.69 22.65
N THR A 165 2.38 -29.57 23.24
CA THR A 165 1.00 -29.13 23.12
C THR A 165 0.94 -27.96 22.16
N TYR A 166 -0.02 -27.98 21.24
CA TYR A 166 -0.13 -27.01 20.15
C TYR A 166 -1.54 -26.48 20.04
N ASN A 167 -1.65 -25.19 19.79
CA ASN A 167 -2.88 -24.53 19.35
C ASN A 167 -2.94 -24.62 17.83
N ARG A 168 -3.97 -25.25 17.26
CA ARG A 168 -4.12 -25.46 15.83
C ARG A 168 -5.28 -24.65 15.25
N PHE A 169 -5.00 -23.82 14.26
CA PHE A 169 -5.98 -23.14 13.43
C PHE A 169 -6.10 -23.81 12.06
N SER A 170 -7.33 -23.78 11.52
CA SER A 170 -7.60 -24.37 10.20
C SER A 170 -8.62 -23.55 9.45
N VAL A 171 -8.44 -23.48 8.14
CA VAL A 171 -9.48 -23.06 7.20
C VAL A 171 -9.76 -24.19 6.23
N THR A 172 -11.03 -24.30 5.84
CA THR A 172 -11.52 -25.36 4.95
C THR A 172 -12.42 -24.75 3.89
N ARG A 173 -12.32 -25.26 2.65
CA ARG A 173 -13.20 -24.90 1.53
C ARG A 173 -13.83 -26.15 0.95
N SER A 174 -15.14 -26.09 0.74
CA SER A 174 -15.92 -27.16 0.11
C SER A 174 -16.14 -26.88 -1.38
N PRO A 175 -16.43 -27.89 -2.21
CA PRO A 175 -16.72 -27.72 -3.64
C PRO A 175 -17.84 -26.73 -3.97
N GLY A 176 -18.82 -26.57 -3.08
CA GLY A 176 -19.91 -25.59 -3.21
C GLY A 176 -19.53 -24.15 -2.79
N GLY A 177 -18.24 -23.86 -2.56
CA GLY A 177 -17.75 -22.55 -2.16
C GLY A 177 -17.91 -22.22 -0.67
N ALA A 178 -18.55 -23.09 0.11
CA ALA A 178 -18.67 -22.92 1.56
C ALA A 178 -17.28 -22.96 2.22
N GLN A 179 -17.09 -22.03 3.15
CA GLN A 179 -15.85 -21.90 3.92
C GLN A 179 -16.14 -22.16 5.40
N ASP A 180 -15.20 -22.76 6.10
CA ASP A 180 -15.26 -22.95 7.53
C ASP A 180 -13.91 -22.69 8.19
N SER A 181 -13.92 -22.41 9.47
CA SER A 181 -12.76 -22.25 10.32
C SER A 181 -12.83 -23.24 11.48
N SER A 182 -11.70 -23.79 11.89
CA SER A 182 -11.64 -24.58 13.11
C SER A 182 -10.46 -24.19 13.98
N ILE A 183 -10.71 -24.27 15.28
CA ILE A 183 -9.77 -23.92 16.33
C ILE A 183 -9.80 -25.09 17.31
N LEU A 184 -8.64 -25.64 17.61
CA LEU A 184 -8.55 -26.73 18.57
C LEU A 184 -7.18 -26.77 19.25
N SER A 185 -7.13 -27.45 20.40
CA SER A 185 -5.90 -27.82 21.08
C SER A 185 -5.56 -29.28 20.77
N LEU A 186 -4.30 -29.58 20.53
CA LEU A 186 -3.79 -30.91 20.30
C LEU A 186 -2.50 -31.16 21.11
N ARG A 187 -2.21 -32.40 21.41
CA ARG A 187 -0.99 -32.81 22.10
C ARG A 187 -0.36 -34.02 21.40
N LEU A 188 0.93 -33.88 21.12
CA LEU A 188 1.79 -34.99 20.73
C LEU A 188 2.57 -35.47 21.95
N SER A 189 2.61 -36.76 22.22
CA SER A 189 3.20 -37.35 23.39
C SER A 189 3.67 -38.79 23.11
N GLY A 190 4.26 -39.45 24.11
CA GLY A 190 4.74 -40.79 23.97
C GLY A 190 5.91 -40.94 23.00
N ALA A 191 6.86 -39.99 23.07
CA ALA A 191 7.94 -39.85 22.11
C ALA A 191 7.41 -39.70 20.67
N GLY A 192 6.35 -38.89 20.51
CA GLY A 192 5.75 -38.54 19.22
C GLY A 192 4.84 -39.58 18.60
N THR A 193 4.55 -40.68 19.29
CA THR A 193 3.74 -41.78 18.72
C THR A 193 2.24 -41.65 18.96
N VAL A 194 1.82 -40.72 19.83
CA VAL A 194 0.41 -40.49 20.17
C VAL A 194 0.04 -39.04 19.91
N LEU A 195 -1.01 -38.82 19.14
CA LEU A 195 -1.63 -37.51 18.94
C LEU A 195 -3.02 -37.51 19.57
N GLU A 196 -3.25 -36.59 20.50
CA GLU A 196 -4.58 -36.32 21.07
C GLU A 196 -5.10 -35.00 20.54
N ILE A 197 -6.37 -34.94 20.15
CA ILE A 197 -7.05 -33.75 19.64
C ILE A 197 -8.33 -33.51 20.45
N CYS A 198 -8.54 -32.29 20.92
CA CYS A 198 -9.80 -31.84 21.47
C CYS A 198 -10.70 -31.27 20.37
N THR A 199 -11.85 -31.89 20.11
CA THR A 199 -12.82 -31.46 19.08
C THR A 199 -14.04 -30.78 19.69
N ASP A 200 -13.94 -30.34 20.94
CA ASP A 200 -15.04 -29.62 21.60
C ASP A 200 -15.38 -28.31 20.92
N ALA A 201 -16.67 -27.94 20.94
CA ALA A 201 -17.15 -26.74 20.25
C ALA A 201 -16.74 -25.44 20.95
N VAL A 202 -16.25 -25.51 22.19
CA VAL A 202 -15.92 -24.35 23.04
C VAL A 202 -14.40 -24.11 23.17
N ILE A 203 -13.58 -24.84 22.46
CA ILE A 203 -12.11 -24.70 22.50
C ILE A 203 -11.55 -24.99 23.90
N TYR A 204 -11.57 -26.26 24.32
CA TYR A 204 -10.97 -26.67 25.57
C TYR A 204 -9.48 -26.94 25.44
N ARG A 205 -8.75 -26.68 26.52
CA ARG A 205 -7.39 -27.20 26.68
C ARG A 205 -7.42 -28.73 26.58
N ILE A 206 -6.38 -29.33 26.02
CA ILE A 206 -6.35 -30.78 25.82
C ILE A 206 -6.43 -31.57 27.13
N ASP A 207 -5.86 -31.03 28.20
CA ASP A 207 -5.93 -31.63 29.55
C ASP A 207 -7.34 -31.49 30.20
N LEU A 208 -8.14 -30.54 29.76
CA LEU A 208 -9.50 -30.28 30.23
C LEU A 208 -10.56 -30.75 29.21
N CYS A 209 -10.13 -31.38 28.12
CA CYS A 209 -11.00 -31.80 27.03
C CYS A 209 -11.99 -32.86 27.52
N PRO A 210 -13.32 -32.66 27.30
CA PRO A 210 -14.31 -33.69 27.61
C PRO A 210 -13.98 -34.99 26.91
N VAL A 211 -14.10 -36.12 27.60
CA VAL A 211 -13.75 -37.46 27.07
C VAL A 211 -14.46 -37.74 25.74
N ALA A 212 -15.73 -37.36 25.61
CA ALA A 212 -16.51 -37.55 24.39
C ALA A 212 -15.99 -36.71 23.20
N SER A 213 -15.27 -35.61 23.48
CA SER A 213 -14.69 -34.71 22.47
C SER A 213 -13.21 -35.01 22.21
N LYS A 214 -12.57 -35.89 22.97
CA LYS A 214 -11.17 -36.27 22.81
C LYS A 214 -11.04 -37.36 21.79
N ARG A 215 -10.18 -37.16 20.79
CA ARG A 215 -9.78 -38.20 19.81
C ARG A 215 -8.31 -38.50 19.94
N THR A 216 -7.98 -39.80 19.88
CA THR A 216 -6.61 -40.30 19.99
C THR A 216 -6.20 -40.92 18.66
N TYR A 217 -5.02 -40.61 18.19
CA TYR A 217 -4.43 -41.11 16.95
C TYR A 217 -3.08 -41.73 17.25
N ALA A 218 -2.80 -42.89 16.64
CA ALA A 218 -1.46 -43.42 16.54
C ALA A 218 -0.68 -42.71 15.45
N VAL A 219 0.55 -42.27 15.73
CA VAL A 219 1.41 -41.51 14.80
C VAL A 219 2.56 -42.39 14.33
N ALA A 220 2.80 -42.42 13.02
CA ALA A 220 3.90 -43.11 12.39
C ALA A 220 4.53 -42.26 11.28
N ALA A 221 5.79 -42.53 10.92
CA ALA A 221 6.46 -41.88 9.81
C ALA A 221 5.83 -42.29 8.47
N GLY A 222 5.55 -41.34 7.62
CA GLY A 222 5.15 -41.56 6.23
C GLY A 222 6.35 -41.64 5.28
N ALA A 223 6.12 -42.21 4.10
CA ALA A 223 7.18 -42.45 3.12
C ALA A 223 7.82 -41.16 2.54
N ASP A 224 7.10 -40.05 2.55
CA ASP A 224 7.53 -38.76 1.98
C ASP A 224 8.11 -37.78 3.03
N GLY A 225 8.45 -38.30 4.24
CA GLY A 225 8.90 -37.49 5.38
C GLY A 225 7.76 -36.73 6.08
N SER A 226 6.50 -37.06 5.80
CA SER A 226 5.34 -36.66 6.60
C SER A 226 5.14 -37.61 7.79
N TRP A 227 4.27 -37.18 8.71
CA TRP A 227 3.76 -37.99 9.81
C TRP A 227 2.32 -38.37 9.50
N ILE A 228 1.98 -39.64 9.69
CA ILE A 228 0.64 -40.18 9.47
C ILE A 228 0.00 -40.42 10.84
N ALA A 229 -1.14 -39.77 11.07
CA ALA A 229 -1.96 -39.95 12.27
C ALA A 229 -3.19 -40.78 11.93
N THR A 230 -3.34 -41.96 12.50
CA THR A 230 -4.46 -42.88 12.30
C THR A 230 -5.30 -42.92 13.58
N ASN A 231 -6.59 -42.63 13.48
CA ASN A 231 -7.50 -42.63 14.63
C ASN A 231 -7.64 -44.03 15.22
N VAL A 232 -7.35 -44.18 16.52
CA VAL A 232 -7.36 -45.47 17.22
C VAL A 232 -8.77 -46.08 17.24
N ALA A 233 -9.82 -45.25 17.30
CA ALA A 233 -11.21 -45.74 17.31
C ALA A 233 -11.80 -45.94 15.89
N ASN A 234 -11.18 -45.37 14.86
CA ASN A 234 -11.65 -45.46 13.48
C ASN A 234 -10.46 -45.39 12.50
N ALA A 235 -9.95 -46.53 12.10
CA ALA A 235 -8.79 -46.63 11.22
C ALA A 235 -8.99 -45.99 9.82
N GLY A 236 -10.22 -45.68 9.43
CA GLY A 236 -10.51 -44.94 8.22
C GLY A 236 -10.33 -43.39 8.37
N ASP A 237 -10.21 -42.89 9.59
CA ASP A 237 -9.89 -41.47 9.87
C ASP A 237 -8.37 -41.31 9.96
N VAL A 238 -7.77 -40.99 8.82
CA VAL A 238 -6.33 -40.85 8.67
C VAL A 238 -6.02 -39.40 8.25
N ALA A 239 -5.00 -38.81 8.84
CA ALA A 239 -4.50 -37.51 8.49
C ALA A 239 -2.97 -37.53 8.33
N SER A 240 -2.44 -36.70 7.44
CA SER A 240 -1.01 -36.46 7.32
C SER A 240 -0.65 -35.05 7.73
N PHE A 241 0.51 -34.87 8.33
CA PHE A 241 1.05 -33.59 8.72
C PHE A 241 2.58 -33.59 8.66
N ARG A 242 3.18 -32.42 8.73
CA ARG A 242 4.61 -32.22 8.96
C ARG A 242 4.80 -31.29 10.14
N MET A 243 5.93 -31.44 10.80
CA MET A 243 6.38 -30.53 11.84
C MET A 243 7.57 -29.77 11.29
N ALA A 244 7.38 -28.48 11.01
CA ALA A 244 8.45 -27.60 10.55
C ALA A 244 9.16 -26.95 11.74
N ARG A 245 10.45 -26.66 11.59
CA ARG A 245 11.19 -25.81 12.53
C ARG A 245 11.20 -24.39 11.99
N ILE A 246 10.52 -23.49 12.67
CA ILE A 246 10.39 -22.08 12.25
C ILE A 246 10.67 -21.19 13.45
N GLY A 247 11.71 -20.36 13.36
CA GLY A 247 12.12 -19.48 14.45
C GLY A 247 12.49 -20.24 15.73
N GLY A 248 13.11 -21.38 15.59
CA GLY A 248 13.51 -22.25 16.70
C GLY A 248 12.38 -23.02 17.38
N GLN A 249 11.17 -22.99 16.84
CA GLN A 249 10.00 -23.70 17.38
C GLN A 249 9.43 -24.71 16.38
N ASN A 250 8.80 -25.76 16.92
CA ASN A 250 8.05 -26.71 16.12
C ASN A 250 6.70 -26.10 15.69
N VAL A 251 6.42 -26.13 14.41
CA VAL A 251 5.18 -25.63 13.81
C VAL A 251 4.48 -26.79 13.09
N TYR A 252 3.30 -27.13 13.53
CA TYR A 252 2.45 -28.13 12.88
C TYR A 252 1.89 -27.59 11.58
N LEU A 253 2.10 -28.27 10.45
CA LEU A 253 1.61 -27.89 9.14
C LEU A 253 0.91 -29.06 8.46
N ALA A 254 -0.31 -28.84 7.97
CA ALA A 254 -1.03 -29.78 7.13
C ALA A 254 -1.84 -29.04 6.07
N GLY A 255 -1.98 -29.64 4.91
CA GLY A 255 -2.78 -29.13 3.82
C GLY A 255 -3.13 -30.26 2.86
N GLY A 256 -4.11 -30.01 2.00
CA GLY A 256 -4.52 -30.99 1.02
C GLY A 256 -6.03 -31.04 0.82
N ALA A 257 -6.48 -32.09 0.14
CA ALA A 257 -7.89 -32.42 0.00
C ALA A 257 -8.29 -33.51 0.98
N SER A 258 -9.41 -33.33 1.68
CA SER A 258 -10.04 -34.37 2.50
C SER A 258 -10.68 -35.42 1.60
N THR A 259 -10.53 -36.69 1.96
CA THR A 259 -11.11 -37.83 1.21
C THR A 259 -12.56 -38.16 1.63
N SER A 260 -13.07 -37.59 2.73
CA SER A 260 -14.42 -37.87 3.25
C SER A 260 -14.97 -36.70 4.06
N PRO A 261 -16.25 -36.37 3.98
CA PRO A 261 -17.33 -36.86 3.12
C PRO A 261 -17.39 -36.19 1.73
N THR A 262 -16.66 -35.11 1.53
CA THR A 262 -16.51 -34.40 0.26
C THR A 262 -15.07 -33.94 0.14
N MET A 263 -14.52 -33.85 -1.04
CA MET A 263 -13.15 -33.39 -1.30
C MET A 263 -12.98 -31.92 -0.84
N GLN A 264 -12.92 -31.68 0.46
CA GLN A 264 -12.68 -30.36 1.03
C GLN A 264 -11.20 -30.03 0.99
N GLN A 265 -10.86 -28.88 0.48
CA GLN A 265 -9.52 -28.32 0.56
C GLN A 265 -9.32 -27.68 1.94
N PHE A 266 -8.21 -27.96 2.59
CA PHE A 266 -7.92 -27.41 3.91
C PHE A 266 -6.45 -27.02 4.07
N MET A 267 -6.23 -26.01 4.91
CA MET A 267 -4.93 -25.68 5.50
C MET A 267 -5.04 -25.70 7.01
N ARG A 268 -4.04 -26.27 7.67
CA ARG A 268 -3.93 -26.30 9.13
C ARG A 268 -2.55 -25.83 9.54
N ILE A 269 -2.48 -24.96 10.54
CA ILE A 269 -1.26 -24.50 11.16
C ILE A 269 -1.39 -24.55 12.68
N GLY A 270 -0.38 -25.10 13.36
CA GLY A 270 -0.36 -25.19 14.81
C GLY A 270 0.93 -24.62 15.38
N LEU A 271 0.80 -23.76 16.40
CA LEU A 271 1.92 -23.20 17.15
C LEU A 271 1.96 -23.80 18.57
N PRO A 272 3.13 -23.93 19.19
CA PRO A 272 3.23 -24.38 20.56
C PRO A 272 2.35 -23.55 21.49
N GLU A 273 1.67 -24.23 22.43
CA GLU A 273 0.92 -23.55 23.48
C GLU A 273 1.89 -22.74 24.36
N SER A 274 1.56 -21.49 24.62
CA SER A 274 2.40 -20.59 25.42
C SER A 274 1.54 -19.59 26.18
N SER A 275 1.80 -19.41 27.45
CA SER A 275 1.21 -18.33 28.26
C SER A 275 1.81 -16.95 27.94
N ASN A 276 2.98 -16.92 27.33
CA ASN A 276 3.64 -15.67 26.94
C ASN A 276 2.98 -15.04 25.72
N TRP A 277 2.57 -13.78 25.88
CA TRP A 277 1.95 -12.98 24.81
C TRP A 277 2.68 -11.65 24.67
N PRO A 278 3.84 -11.63 24.01
CA PRO A 278 4.58 -10.40 23.77
C PRO A 278 3.85 -9.49 22.77
N ALA A 279 4.08 -8.20 22.87
CA ALA A 279 3.74 -7.29 21.78
C ALA A 279 4.63 -7.59 20.58
N THR A 280 4.03 -7.85 19.42
CA THR A 280 4.74 -8.20 18.18
C THR A 280 4.24 -7.39 17.01
N ARG A 281 5.13 -7.15 16.05
CA ARG A 281 4.79 -6.73 14.71
C ARG A 281 5.06 -7.89 13.76
N GLY A 282 4.03 -8.34 13.07
CA GLY A 282 4.16 -9.33 12.02
C GLY A 282 3.71 -8.77 10.67
N VAL A 283 4.30 -9.24 9.59
CA VAL A 283 3.93 -8.83 8.23
C VAL A 283 3.53 -10.06 7.42
N GLY A 284 2.42 -9.93 6.66
CA GLY A 284 1.96 -11.06 5.89
C GLY A 284 0.64 -10.86 5.16
N GLY A 285 0.13 -11.96 4.60
CA GLY A 285 -1.07 -12.01 3.80
C GLY A 285 -2.31 -12.53 4.52
N ALA A 286 -3.48 -12.24 3.96
CA ALA A 286 -4.76 -12.77 4.41
C ALA A 286 -5.57 -13.37 3.24
N THR A 287 -6.53 -14.24 3.53
CA THR A 287 -7.42 -14.85 2.51
C THR A 287 -8.31 -13.86 1.78
N THR A 288 -8.41 -12.63 2.24
CA THR A 288 -9.01 -11.50 1.50
C THR A 288 -8.14 -11.03 0.32
N GLY A 289 -6.95 -11.60 0.15
CA GLY A 289 -5.95 -11.16 -0.82
C GLY A 289 -5.13 -9.95 -0.36
N SER A 290 -5.38 -9.41 0.82
CA SER A 290 -4.64 -8.25 1.33
C SER A 290 -3.26 -8.62 1.87
N TRP A 291 -2.30 -7.69 1.74
CA TRP A 291 -0.97 -7.76 2.33
C TRP A 291 -0.74 -6.61 3.30
N GLY A 292 -0.06 -6.85 4.43
CA GLY A 292 0.28 -5.76 5.35
C GLY A 292 0.83 -6.20 6.69
N ALA A 293 1.06 -5.20 7.55
CA ALA A 293 1.56 -5.37 8.90
C ALA A 293 0.43 -5.50 9.91
N ASN A 294 0.66 -6.29 10.95
CA ASN A 294 -0.20 -6.43 12.11
C ASN A 294 0.61 -6.22 13.39
N LEU A 295 0.31 -5.17 14.13
CA LEU A 295 0.81 -4.99 15.49
C LEU A 295 -0.21 -5.61 16.43
N ILE A 296 0.23 -6.54 17.26
CA ILE A 296 -0.65 -7.18 18.22
C ILE A 296 0.01 -7.19 19.60
N ASP A 297 -0.75 -6.78 20.62
CA ASP A 297 -0.37 -6.79 22.02
C ASP A 297 -1.47 -7.46 22.87
N ALA A 298 -1.40 -7.30 24.20
CA ALA A 298 -2.39 -7.89 25.11
C ALA A 298 -3.80 -7.26 25.01
N THR A 299 -3.92 -6.09 24.41
CA THR A 299 -5.14 -5.26 24.41
C THR A 299 -5.68 -4.95 23.02
N SER A 300 -4.81 -4.92 22.01
CA SER A 300 -5.16 -4.49 20.67
C SER A 300 -4.45 -5.30 19.57
N SER A 301 -5.11 -5.36 18.43
CA SER A 301 -4.54 -5.81 17.16
C SER A 301 -4.80 -4.72 16.13
N VAL A 302 -3.73 -4.12 15.59
CA VAL A 302 -3.79 -3.04 14.61
C VAL A 302 -3.21 -3.55 13.30
N ARG A 303 -4.09 -3.80 12.32
CA ARG A 303 -3.68 -4.22 10.99
C ARG A 303 -3.72 -3.05 10.02
N THR A 304 -2.59 -2.77 9.40
CA THR A 304 -2.47 -1.85 8.28
C THR A 304 -2.16 -2.64 7.01
N SER A 305 -3.01 -2.56 6.00
CA SER A 305 -2.86 -3.42 4.82
C SER A 305 -3.32 -2.74 3.54
N THR A 306 -2.78 -3.26 2.42
CA THR A 306 -3.21 -2.94 1.06
C THR A 306 -4.06 -4.09 0.51
N GLY A 307 -5.23 -3.79 -0.01
CA GLY A 307 -6.10 -4.74 -0.70
C GLY A 307 -5.67 -4.97 -2.16
N THR A 308 -6.21 -6.01 -2.79
CA THR A 308 -5.98 -6.32 -4.22
C THR A 308 -6.47 -5.22 -5.17
N ASP A 309 -7.40 -4.40 -4.71
CA ASP A 309 -7.92 -3.22 -5.40
C ASP A 309 -7.02 -1.97 -5.24
N GLY A 310 -5.93 -2.08 -4.49
CA GLY A 310 -5.03 -0.97 -4.16
C GLY A 310 -5.48 -0.13 -2.98
N THR A 311 -6.58 -0.50 -2.30
CA THR A 311 -7.01 0.23 -1.13
C THR A 311 -6.03 0.02 0.03
N TYR A 312 -5.62 1.10 0.65
CA TYR A 312 -4.84 1.10 1.88
C TYR A 312 -5.75 1.42 3.06
N GLY A 313 -5.60 0.72 4.17
CA GLY A 313 -6.42 0.97 5.35
C GLY A 313 -5.86 0.35 6.62
N THR A 314 -6.29 0.93 7.74
CA THR A 314 -5.95 0.45 9.09
C THR A 314 -7.22 -0.01 9.79
N LEU A 315 -7.16 -1.20 10.36
CA LEU A 315 -8.22 -1.79 11.18
C LEU A 315 -7.67 -2.04 12.58
N THR A 316 -8.28 -1.40 13.58
CA THR A 316 -7.96 -1.63 15.00
C THR A 316 -9.03 -2.50 15.62
N MET A 317 -8.61 -3.57 16.27
CA MET A 317 -9.46 -4.56 16.90
C MET A 317 -9.02 -4.78 18.35
N PRO A 318 -9.93 -4.72 19.34
CA PRO A 318 -9.60 -5.08 20.71
C PRO A 318 -9.24 -6.56 20.83
N VAL A 319 -8.24 -6.86 21.63
CA VAL A 319 -7.79 -8.21 21.98
C VAL A 319 -8.32 -8.56 23.37
N GLY A 320 -9.06 -9.67 23.46
CA GLY A 320 -9.55 -10.19 24.72
C GLY A 320 -8.54 -11.07 25.43
N GLY A 321 -8.66 -11.15 26.76
CA GLY A 321 -7.86 -12.02 27.59
C GLY A 321 -8.12 -13.51 27.34
N ILE A 322 -7.32 -14.38 27.98
CA ILE A 322 -7.56 -15.83 28.05
C ILE A 322 -8.82 -16.05 28.88
N LEU A 323 -9.77 -16.76 28.32
CA LEU A 323 -10.92 -17.24 29.10
C LEU A 323 -10.49 -18.47 29.90
N ALA A 324 -11.03 -18.61 31.12
CA ALA A 324 -10.83 -19.85 31.89
C ALA A 324 -11.25 -21.07 31.05
N LEU A 325 -10.50 -22.17 31.12
CA LEU A 325 -10.70 -23.40 30.36
C LEU A 325 -10.27 -23.38 28.90
N GLN A 326 -9.86 -22.22 28.34
CA GLN A 326 -9.33 -22.17 26.96
C GLN A 326 -7.81 -22.42 26.91
N PRO A 327 -7.26 -22.85 25.78
CA PRO A 327 -5.84 -23.05 25.61
C PRO A 327 -5.04 -21.78 25.85
N GLU A 328 -3.91 -21.91 26.51
CA GLU A 328 -2.97 -20.81 26.69
C GLU A 328 -2.43 -20.34 25.33
N GLY A 329 -2.21 -19.06 25.16
CA GLY A 329 -1.68 -18.49 23.91
C GLY A 329 -2.71 -18.32 22.80
N ILE A 330 -4.01 -18.56 23.06
CA ILE A 330 -5.09 -18.12 22.16
C ILE A 330 -5.74 -16.86 22.75
N ARG A 331 -5.93 -15.85 21.92
CA ARG A 331 -6.65 -14.63 22.25
C ARG A 331 -7.84 -14.44 21.30
N SER A 332 -8.95 -13.94 21.81
CA SER A 332 -10.05 -13.46 20.97
C SER A 332 -9.75 -12.07 20.44
N VAL A 333 -10.12 -11.80 19.20
CA VAL A 333 -9.97 -10.50 18.54
C VAL A 333 -11.32 -10.12 17.93
N ASN A 334 -11.83 -8.93 18.24
CA ASN A 334 -13.15 -8.49 17.81
C ASN A 334 -13.03 -7.27 16.89
N SER A 335 -13.66 -7.33 15.71
CA SER A 335 -13.72 -6.18 14.78
C SER A 335 -15.04 -5.41 14.84
N GLY A 336 -15.83 -5.64 15.90
CA GLY A 336 -17.14 -5.05 16.10
C GLY A 336 -18.28 -6.00 15.75
N GLY A 337 -19.43 -5.84 16.39
CA GLY A 337 -20.61 -6.68 16.19
C GLY A 337 -20.37 -8.17 16.44
N THR A 338 -20.72 -9.00 15.44
CA THR A 338 -20.55 -10.46 15.48
C THR A 338 -19.20 -10.93 14.88
N SER A 339 -18.39 -10.03 14.35
CA SER A 339 -17.12 -10.36 13.67
C SER A 339 -16.04 -10.70 14.69
N LYS A 340 -15.84 -11.99 14.94
CA LYS A 340 -14.86 -12.51 15.87
C LYS A 340 -13.73 -13.25 15.15
N TYR A 341 -12.54 -13.09 15.67
CA TYR A 341 -11.34 -13.81 15.25
C TYR A 341 -10.64 -14.39 16.47
N PHE A 342 -9.73 -15.32 16.22
CA PHE A 342 -8.82 -15.85 17.21
C PHE A 342 -7.40 -15.69 16.71
N ALA A 343 -6.51 -15.31 17.61
CA ALA A 343 -5.09 -15.10 17.34
C ALA A 343 -4.25 -16.06 18.17
N MET A 344 -3.14 -16.51 17.60
CA MET A 344 -2.04 -17.17 18.27
C MET A 344 -0.72 -16.62 17.74
N GLN A 345 0.30 -16.65 18.58
CA GLN A 345 1.66 -16.27 18.19
C GLN A 345 2.69 -17.17 18.86
N GLY A 346 3.81 -17.38 18.19
CA GLY A 346 4.90 -18.20 18.71
C GLY A 346 6.11 -18.15 17.77
N GLY A 347 7.32 -18.06 18.35
CA GLY A 347 8.54 -18.00 17.59
C GLY A 347 8.55 -16.86 16.58
N ALA A 348 8.60 -17.22 15.30
CA ALA A 348 8.62 -16.27 14.20
C ALA A 348 7.23 -16.02 13.58
N LEU A 349 6.13 -16.60 14.08
CA LEU A 349 4.83 -16.56 13.43
C LEU A 349 3.74 -15.92 14.30
N SER A 350 2.86 -15.17 13.65
CA SER A 350 1.58 -14.71 14.19
C SER A 350 0.47 -15.10 13.23
N VAL A 351 -0.57 -15.75 13.73
CA VAL A 351 -1.67 -16.28 12.96
C VAL A 351 -3.00 -15.79 13.50
N LEU A 352 -3.86 -15.31 12.61
CA LEU A 352 -5.24 -14.92 12.93
C LEU A 352 -6.19 -15.79 12.11
N VAL A 353 -7.24 -16.32 12.72
CA VAL A 353 -8.29 -17.10 12.04
C VAL A 353 -9.66 -16.56 12.40
N GLY A 354 -10.58 -16.56 11.44
CA GLY A 354 -11.97 -16.20 11.69
C GLY A 354 -12.66 -17.24 12.57
N ALA A 355 -13.65 -16.81 13.36
CA ALA A 355 -14.50 -17.75 14.09
C ALA A 355 -15.49 -18.45 13.14
N ARG A 356 -16.13 -19.53 13.62
CA ARG A 356 -17.16 -20.28 12.85
C ARG A 356 -18.47 -19.52 12.62
N ASN A 357 -18.63 -18.36 13.20
CA ASN A 357 -19.82 -17.54 12.99
C ASN A 357 -19.83 -16.90 11.58
N PRO A 358 -21.03 -16.65 11.01
CA PRO A 358 -21.14 -15.99 9.73
C PRO A 358 -20.37 -14.67 9.69
N GLY A 359 -19.67 -14.40 8.60
CA GLY A 359 -18.92 -13.17 8.37
C GLY A 359 -17.42 -13.29 8.53
N THR A 360 -16.89 -14.27 9.29
CA THR A 360 -15.43 -14.44 9.45
C THR A 360 -14.93 -15.85 9.15
N GLN A 361 -15.80 -16.82 8.92
CA GLN A 361 -15.41 -18.18 8.57
C GLN A 361 -14.56 -18.23 7.29
N GLY A 362 -13.56 -19.09 7.27
CA GLY A 362 -12.61 -19.22 6.14
C GLY A 362 -11.56 -18.12 6.06
N TYR A 363 -11.60 -17.12 6.96
CA TYR A 363 -10.53 -16.15 7.06
C TYR A 363 -9.32 -16.75 7.75
N ILE A 364 -8.15 -16.58 7.17
CA ILE A 364 -6.87 -16.78 7.84
C ILE A 364 -5.89 -15.69 7.38
N GLN A 365 -5.10 -15.22 8.34
CA GLN A 365 -3.98 -14.31 8.13
C GLN A 365 -2.73 -14.96 8.70
N LEU A 366 -1.67 -14.94 7.93
CA LEU A 366 -0.37 -15.51 8.28
C LEU A 366 0.66 -14.39 8.22
N ASN A 367 1.39 -14.20 9.31
CA ASN A 367 2.43 -13.17 9.39
C ASN A 367 3.75 -13.77 9.88
N LEU A 368 4.84 -13.30 9.30
CA LEU A 368 6.18 -13.47 9.86
C LEU A 368 6.44 -12.32 10.84
N ILE A 369 6.81 -12.66 12.07
CA ILE A 369 7.10 -11.67 13.11
C ILE A 369 8.45 -11.02 12.82
N ASP A 370 8.48 -9.71 12.85
CA ASP A 370 9.72 -8.94 12.73
C ASP A 370 10.58 -9.12 13.98
N THR A 371 11.83 -9.47 13.77
CA THR A 371 12.83 -9.56 14.84
C THR A 371 13.72 -8.31 14.91
N GLY A 372 13.58 -7.38 13.96
CA GLY A 372 14.34 -6.13 13.86
C GLY A 372 13.57 -4.89 14.32
N THR A 373 14.19 -3.72 14.14
CA THR A 373 13.51 -2.43 14.33
C THR A 373 12.34 -2.31 13.37
N ALA A 374 11.17 -1.93 13.88
CA ALA A 374 10.01 -1.69 13.03
C ALA A 374 10.33 -0.59 11.99
N PRO A 375 9.98 -0.79 10.70
CA PRO A 375 10.13 0.27 9.71
C PRO A 375 9.38 1.53 10.10
N ASP A 376 9.87 2.68 9.67
CA ASP A 376 9.20 3.96 9.92
C ASP A 376 7.76 3.91 9.39
N ALA A 377 6.79 4.25 10.24
CA ALA A 377 5.37 4.21 9.89
C ALA A 377 4.99 5.16 8.73
N ARG A 378 5.87 6.10 8.39
CA ARG A 378 5.71 7.02 7.27
C ARG A 378 6.19 6.42 5.93
N ASN A 379 6.84 5.27 5.94
CA ASN A 379 7.13 4.54 4.70
C ASN A 379 5.83 4.21 3.98
N GLY A 380 5.84 4.32 2.66
CA GLY A 380 4.65 3.96 1.89
C GLY A 380 4.53 4.68 0.55
N ARG A 381 3.42 4.41 -0.13
CA ARG A 381 3.06 5.02 -1.40
C ARG A 381 1.92 6.03 -1.21
N TYR A 382 2.12 7.23 -1.71
CA TYR A 382 1.21 8.36 -1.59
C TYR A 382 0.75 8.79 -2.99
N LYS A 383 -0.55 8.99 -3.19
CA LYS A 383 -1.07 9.57 -4.44
C LYS A 383 -0.84 11.07 -4.44
N VAL A 384 -0.14 11.55 -5.45
CA VAL A 384 0.29 12.94 -5.63
C VAL A 384 -0.67 13.67 -6.55
N TYR A 385 -1.08 14.86 -6.11
CA TYR A 385 -1.81 15.84 -6.88
C TYR A 385 -0.94 17.10 -6.96
N ALA A 386 -0.35 17.36 -8.13
CA ALA A 386 0.60 18.43 -8.31
C ALA A 386 0.00 19.65 -9.01
N THR A 387 0.50 20.82 -8.68
CA THR A 387 -0.03 22.09 -9.21
C THR A 387 0.24 22.31 -10.70
N ASN A 388 1.08 21.47 -11.34
CA ASN A 388 1.19 21.44 -12.81
C ASN A 388 0.04 20.64 -13.49
N GLY A 389 -0.89 20.09 -12.70
CA GLY A 389 -2.01 19.27 -13.17
C GLY A 389 -1.68 17.77 -13.28
N SER A 390 -0.47 17.32 -12.98
CA SER A 390 -0.14 15.91 -13.02
C SER A 390 -0.61 15.16 -11.76
N ARG A 391 -0.96 13.89 -11.94
CA ARG A 391 -1.15 12.91 -10.87
C ARG A 391 0.02 11.93 -10.94
N GLN A 392 0.60 11.64 -9.82
CA GLN A 392 1.75 10.75 -9.71
C GLN A 392 1.63 9.88 -8.45
N THR A 393 2.57 8.97 -8.27
CA THR A 393 2.72 8.22 -7.03
C THR A 393 4.08 8.51 -6.44
N LEU A 394 4.11 8.96 -5.20
CA LEU A 394 5.34 9.13 -4.42
C LEU A 394 5.50 7.93 -3.48
N ALA A 395 6.54 7.14 -3.69
CA ALA A 395 6.98 6.14 -2.73
C ALA A 395 8.08 6.75 -1.86
N LEU A 396 7.95 6.63 -0.54
CA LEU A 396 8.93 7.09 0.45
C LEU A 396 9.42 5.93 1.29
N ASN A 397 10.73 5.88 1.50
CA ASN A 397 11.38 5.03 2.49
C ASN A 397 12.19 5.93 3.43
N MET A 398 11.66 6.17 4.63
CA MET A 398 12.24 7.05 5.65
C MET A 398 13.48 6.42 6.30
N ASP A 399 13.56 5.07 6.33
CA ASP A 399 14.67 4.35 6.93
C ASP A 399 15.92 4.47 6.06
N SER A 400 15.78 4.28 4.73
CA SER A 400 16.87 4.41 3.77
C SER A 400 17.04 5.82 3.19
N LYS A 401 16.16 6.76 3.53
CA LYS A 401 16.13 8.14 3.01
C LYS A 401 16.06 8.18 1.46
N ARG A 402 15.22 7.34 0.87
CA ARG A 402 15.04 7.23 -0.58
C ARG A 402 13.59 7.52 -0.99
N TYR A 403 13.42 8.01 -2.22
CA TYR A 403 12.10 8.20 -2.82
C TYR A 403 12.06 7.73 -4.27
N GLU A 404 10.84 7.43 -4.73
CA GLU A 404 10.50 7.22 -6.13
C GLU A 404 9.22 8.02 -6.44
N MET A 405 9.29 8.87 -7.46
CA MET A 405 8.15 9.59 -8.01
C MET A 405 7.79 8.97 -9.35
N THR A 406 6.66 8.29 -9.46
CA THR A 406 6.21 7.60 -10.67
C THR A 406 5.05 8.37 -11.29
N ASP A 407 5.15 8.73 -12.56
CA ASP A 407 4.09 9.41 -13.30
C ASP A 407 3.01 8.45 -13.85
N GLU A 408 1.97 9.00 -14.48
CA GLU A 408 0.87 8.20 -15.06
C GLU A 408 1.29 7.31 -16.24
N ALA A 409 2.42 7.59 -16.88
CA ALA A 409 3.01 6.76 -17.93
C ALA A 409 3.94 5.67 -17.39
N GLY A 410 4.19 5.65 -16.09
CA GLY A 410 5.10 4.71 -15.43
C GLY A 410 6.56 5.16 -15.42
N ALA A 411 6.89 6.37 -15.88
CA ALA A 411 8.25 6.88 -15.79
C ALA A 411 8.60 7.27 -14.35
N ILE A 412 9.77 6.83 -13.89
CA ILE A 412 10.22 6.96 -12.51
C ILE A 412 11.31 8.02 -12.40
N ALA A 413 11.15 8.94 -11.45
CA ALA A 413 12.20 9.80 -10.93
C ALA A 413 12.56 9.35 -9.52
N ALA A 414 13.69 8.68 -9.36
CA ALA A 414 14.17 8.20 -8.08
C ALA A 414 15.34 9.05 -7.57
N GLY A 415 15.54 9.05 -6.25
CA GLY A 415 16.64 9.75 -5.60
C GLY A 415 16.65 9.54 -4.10
N THR A 416 17.46 10.33 -3.43
CA THR A 416 17.54 10.37 -1.97
C THR A 416 16.92 11.66 -1.42
N PHE A 417 16.74 11.72 -0.13
CA PHE A 417 16.38 12.94 0.58
C PHE A 417 17.12 13.01 1.92
N ALA A 418 17.29 14.19 2.44
CA ALA A 418 17.91 14.44 3.73
C ALA A 418 17.02 15.35 4.58
N GLU A 419 17.17 15.28 5.90
CA GLU A 419 16.54 16.24 6.79
C GLU A 419 17.11 17.63 6.55
N ASP A 420 16.25 18.64 6.51
CA ASP A 420 16.68 20.04 6.44
C ASP A 420 17.15 20.49 7.81
N THR A 421 18.46 20.59 7.99
CA THR A 421 19.07 21.02 9.27
C THR A 421 18.74 22.46 9.65
N SER A 422 18.31 23.28 8.66
CA SER A 422 17.88 24.66 8.89
C SER A 422 16.39 24.77 9.25
N GLU A 423 15.62 23.69 9.04
CA GLU A 423 14.17 23.71 9.20
C GLU A 423 13.66 22.36 9.72
N ALA A 424 13.53 22.24 11.04
CA ALA A 424 13.12 20.99 11.68
C ALA A 424 11.80 20.42 11.12
N GLY A 425 11.79 19.13 10.82
CA GLY A 425 10.64 18.39 10.26
C GLY A 425 10.43 18.56 8.77
N SER A 426 11.31 19.30 8.09
CA SER A 426 11.37 19.38 6.63
C SER A 426 12.47 18.48 6.08
N PHE A 427 12.27 17.99 4.86
CA PHE A 427 13.19 17.14 4.14
C PHE A 427 13.46 17.74 2.75
N ILE A 428 14.68 17.61 2.27
CA ILE A 428 15.15 18.12 0.99
C ILE A 428 15.29 16.94 0.03
N PHE A 429 14.59 16.98 -1.11
CA PHE A 429 14.78 16.00 -2.19
C PHE A 429 16.12 16.26 -2.90
N ASP A 430 16.85 15.19 -3.14
CA ASP A 430 18.00 15.19 -4.07
C ASP A 430 17.51 14.60 -5.40
N SER A 431 17.39 15.47 -6.42
CA SER A 431 16.87 15.08 -7.73
C SER A 431 17.71 15.68 -8.84
N ALA A 432 18.08 14.85 -9.81
CA ALA A 432 18.78 15.29 -11.01
C ALA A 432 17.97 16.28 -11.88
N ARG A 433 16.67 16.44 -11.60
CA ARG A 433 15.80 17.44 -12.28
C ARG A 433 15.94 18.85 -11.73
N ILE A 434 16.68 19.03 -10.63
CA ILE A 434 16.90 20.35 -10.03
C ILE A 434 18.08 20.99 -10.72
N THR A 435 17.80 22.07 -11.45
CA THR A 435 18.80 22.87 -12.20
C THR A 435 18.96 24.28 -11.66
N SER A 436 18.12 24.66 -10.66
CA SER A 436 18.19 25.96 -10.02
C SER A 436 19.37 26.09 -9.05
N PRO A 437 19.96 27.28 -8.86
CA PRO A 437 21.06 27.51 -7.90
C PRO A 437 20.73 27.07 -6.47
N ALA A 438 19.50 27.28 -6.00
CA ALA A 438 19.05 26.77 -4.72
C ALA A 438 18.07 25.60 -4.90
N ASN A 439 18.27 24.57 -4.07
CA ASN A 439 17.31 23.47 -4.00
C ASN A 439 16.13 23.84 -3.11
N THR A 440 14.99 24.12 -3.74
CA THR A 440 13.72 24.39 -3.09
C THR A 440 12.75 23.20 -3.13
N ALA A 441 13.19 22.05 -3.66
CA ALA A 441 12.42 20.82 -3.68
C ALA A 441 12.45 20.18 -2.28
N ARG A 442 11.42 20.40 -1.50
CA ARG A 442 11.31 20.01 -0.10
C ARG A 442 9.95 19.44 0.21
N PHE A 443 9.85 18.71 1.32
CA PHE A 443 8.57 18.19 1.79
C PHE A 443 8.52 18.09 3.31
N ARG A 444 7.30 18.02 3.82
CA ARG A 444 6.96 17.71 5.20
C ARG A 444 5.91 16.60 5.24
N LEU A 445 5.91 15.84 6.33
CA LEU A 445 4.98 14.73 6.52
C LEU A 445 4.11 14.95 7.76
N ALA A 446 2.81 14.73 7.58
CA ALA A 446 1.92 14.23 8.61
C ALA A 446 1.76 12.70 8.40
N THR A 447 1.08 11.99 9.27
CA THR A 447 1.05 10.50 9.29
C THR A 447 0.75 9.88 7.93
N ASP A 448 -0.27 10.37 7.20
CA ASP A 448 -0.74 9.81 5.94
C ASP A 448 -0.70 10.81 4.78
N THR A 449 0.00 11.91 4.97
CA THR A 449 0.02 13.04 4.04
C THR A 449 1.42 13.61 3.90
N VAL A 450 1.78 13.95 2.68
CA VAL A 450 3.01 14.67 2.34
C VAL A 450 2.63 15.96 1.64
N ILE A 451 3.11 17.07 2.12
CA ILE A 451 3.04 18.38 1.46
C ILE A 451 4.44 18.76 1.05
N GLY A 452 4.63 19.10 -0.20
CA GLY A 452 5.97 19.40 -0.69
C GLY A 452 5.98 20.18 -1.99
N SER A 453 7.18 20.42 -2.45
CA SER A 453 7.53 20.93 -3.76
C SER A 453 8.51 19.99 -4.43
N PHE A 454 8.29 19.69 -5.71
CA PHE A 454 9.10 18.75 -6.47
C PHE A 454 9.30 19.28 -7.91
N PRO A 455 10.43 18.96 -8.58
CA PRO A 455 10.64 19.35 -9.98
C PRO A 455 9.77 18.51 -10.92
N PHE A 456 8.54 18.98 -11.15
CA PHE A 456 7.63 18.41 -12.13
C PHE A 456 7.89 18.97 -13.53
N ALA A 457 7.49 18.22 -14.55
CA ALA A 457 7.51 18.72 -15.92
C ALA A 457 6.64 19.97 -16.05
N VAL A 458 7.15 20.97 -16.72
CA VAL A 458 6.37 22.17 -17.03
C VAL A 458 5.30 21.82 -18.05
N ALA A 459 4.05 22.12 -17.75
CA ALA A 459 2.93 21.80 -18.61
C ALA A 459 3.13 22.41 -20.01
N TYR A 460 2.95 21.58 -21.04
CA TYR A 460 3.05 21.97 -22.47
C TYR A 460 4.42 22.48 -22.94
N ALA A 461 5.50 22.33 -22.15
CA ALA A 461 6.84 22.72 -22.58
C ALA A 461 7.43 21.71 -23.58
N THR A 462 7.98 22.22 -24.68
CA THR A 462 8.68 21.41 -25.68
C THR A 462 10.01 22.13 -26.06
N PRO A 463 11.18 21.56 -25.77
CA PRO A 463 11.40 20.28 -25.10
C PRO A 463 10.95 20.27 -23.63
N VAL A 464 10.81 19.07 -23.06
CA VAL A 464 10.41 18.91 -21.64
C VAL A 464 11.41 19.63 -20.76
N SER A 465 10.90 20.53 -19.92
CA SER A 465 11.65 21.20 -18.87
C SER A 465 10.99 20.97 -17.52
N TYR A 466 11.73 21.18 -16.45
CA TYR A 466 11.27 20.92 -15.10
C TYR A 466 11.28 22.22 -14.28
N SER A 467 10.28 22.35 -13.42
CA SER A 467 10.23 23.43 -12.42
C SER A 467 9.72 22.91 -11.08
N VAL A 468 10.26 23.45 -10.00
CA VAL A 468 9.80 23.10 -8.66
C VAL A 468 8.39 23.64 -8.46
N ARG A 469 7.44 22.74 -8.16
CA ARG A 469 6.02 23.06 -8.02
C ARG A 469 5.44 22.39 -6.77
N PRO A 470 4.51 23.04 -6.09
CA PRO A 470 3.84 22.45 -4.93
C PRO A 470 3.02 21.22 -5.29
N PHE A 471 2.89 20.30 -4.33
CA PHE A 471 2.01 19.15 -4.42
C PHE A 471 1.41 18.80 -3.06
N VAL A 472 0.29 18.10 -3.12
CA VAL A 472 -0.33 17.39 -2.00
C VAL A 472 -0.31 15.91 -2.32
N ALA A 473 0.15 15.10 -1.40
CA ALA A 473 0.10 13.64 -1.56
C ALA A 473 -0.52 12.98 -0.34
N SER A 474 -1.37 11.99 -0.55
CA SER A 474 -2.01 11.25 0.54
C SER A 474 -2.14 9.77 0.20
N ARG A 475 -2.09 8.93 1.24
CA ARG A 475 -2.47 7.52 1.19
C ARG A 475 -3.79 7.23 1.91
N ALA A 476 -4.30 8.19 2.68
CA ALA A 476 -5.59 8.11 3.37
C ALA A 476 -6.70 8.78 2.53
N LEU A 477 -7.17 8.08 1.48
CA LEU A 477 -8.23 8.57 0.60
C LEU A 477 -9.59 7.98 1.01
N VAL A 478 -10.66 8.80 0.88
CA VAL A 478 -12.04 8.41 1.18
C VAL A 478 -12.54 7.45 0.11
N LYS A 479 -13.06 6.29 0.54
CA LYS A 479 -13.51 5.18 -0.31
C LYS A 479 -15.02 4.98 -0.31
N THR A 480 -15.70 5.51 0.69
CA THR A 480 -17.16 5.40 0.84
C THR A 480 -17.81 6.68 0.36
N GLN A 481 -18.78 6.58 -0.54
CA GLN A 481 -19.42 7.75 -1.15
C GLN A 481 -20.07 8.67 -0.11
N ALA A 482 -20.72 8.11 0.90
CA ALA A 482 -21.34 8.90 1.97
C ALA A 482 -20.32 9.73 2.78
N ASP A 483 -19.09 9.26 2.90
CA ASP A 483 -18.01 9.95 3.62
C ASP A 483 -17.43 11.16 2.87
N LEU A 484 -17.84 11.38 1.61
CA LEU A 484 -17.47 12.57 0.83
C LEU A 484 -18.16 13.83 1.28
N ALA A 485 -19.30 13.70 1.97
CA ALA A 485 -20.17 14.82 2.33
C ALA A 485 -19.42 15.94 3.06
N GLY A 486 -19.70 17.17 2.65
CA GLY A 486 -19.07 18.34 3.25
C GLY A 486 -19.13 19.58 2.36
N THR A 487 -18.86 20.74 2.95
CA THR A 487 -18.72 22.01 2.24
C THR A 487 -17.24 22.41 2.21
N TYR A 488 -16.75 22.71 1.01
CA TYR A 488 -15.33 22.96 0.78
C TYR A 488 -15.11 24.29 0.10
N ASN A 489 -14.20 25.10 0.61
CA ASN A 489 -13.64 26.26 -0.08
C ASN A 489 -12.60 25.76 -1.09
N ARG A 490 -12.96 25.74 -2.36
CA ARG A 490 -12.13 25.19 -3.43
C ARG A 490 -11.30 26.27 -4.09
N LEU A 491 -10.00 26.13 -3.98
CA LEU A 491 -8.97 26.96 -4.62
C LEU A 491 -8.28 26.13 -5.71
N GLY A 492 -7.82 26.77 -6.76
CA GLY A 492 -7.07 26.05 -7.78
C GLY A 492 -6.55 26.92 -8.91
N ILE A 493 -5.86 26.27 -9.83
CA ILE A 493 -5.29 26.90 -11.02
C ILE A 493 -5.62 26.12 -12.27
N ASN A 494 -5.72 26.81 -13.38
CA ASN A 494 -5.79 26.30 -14.73
C ASN A 494 -4.49 26.68 -15.45
N LEU A 495 -3.87 25.74 -16.12
CA LEU A 495 -2.66 25.94 -16.90
C LEU A 495 -2.93 25.54 -18.34
N ALA A 496 -2.74 26.45 -19.28
CA ALA A 496 -2.73 26.19 -20.70
C ALA A 496 -1.41 26.71 -21.30
N ALA A 497 -1.13 26.39 -22.56
CA ALA A 497 0.11 26.83 -23.20
C ALA A 497 0.21 28.38 -23.16
N GLY A 498 1.20 28.88 -22.40
CA GLY A 498 1.48 30.33 -22.27
C GLY A 498 0.51 31.12 -21.40
N THR A 499 -0.50 30.49 -20.78
CA THR A 499 -1.46 31.16 -19.91
C THR A 499 -1.72 30.40 -18.62
N ALA A 500 -2.02 31.15 -17.57
CA ALA A 500 -2.48 30.56 -16.30
C ALA A 500 -3.69 31.38 -15.80
N ASP A 501 -4.63 30.71 -15.17
CA ASP A 501 -5.80 31.33 -14.54
C ASP A 501 -6.03 30.71 -13.15
N SER A 502 -6.77 31.41 -12.32
CA SER A 502 -7.15 30.98 -10.97
C SER A 502 -8.62 30.56 -10.92
N SER A 503 -8.92 29.56 -10.11
CA SER A 503 -10.28 29.11 -9.86
C SER A 503 -10.57 29.17 -8.36
N ILE A 504 -11.59 29.92 -8.01
CA ILE A 504 -11.98 30.14 -6.61
C ILE A 504 -13.49 30.00 -6.54
N THR A 505 -13.96 29.04 -5.77
CA THR A 505 -15.39 28.79 -5.59
C THR A 505 -15.64 27.97 -4.31
N GLN A 506 -16.86 28.02 -3.81
CA GLN A 506 -17.30 27.04 -2.82
C GLN A 506 -18.02 25.88 -3.51
N ILE A 507 -17.79 24.68 -3.04
CA ILE A 507 -18.51 23.47 -3.45
C ILE A 507 -19.10 22.78 -2.21
N GLN A 508 -20.20 22.07 -2.41
CA GLN A 508 -20.82 21.24 -1.39
C GLN A 508 -21.11 19.86 -1.95
N ILE A 509 -20.62 18.83 -1.27
CA ILE A 509 -21.06 17.45 -1.51
C ILE A 509 -22.16 17.15 -0.52
N ALA A 510 -23.34 16.83 -1.03
CA ALA A 510 -24.53 16.58 -0.22
C ALA A 510 -24.40 15.36 0.68
N SER A 511 -25.23 15.28 1.71
CA SER A 511 -25.36 14.09 2.54
C SER A 511 -25.60 12.84 1.67
N GLY A 512 -24.86 11.77 1.94
CA GLY A 512 -24.86 10.56 1.11
C GLY A 512 -23.88 10.60 -0.09
N GLY A 513 -23.28 11.75 -0.40
CA GLY A 513 -22.15 11.85 -1.35
C GLY A 513 -22.51 11.78 -2.83
N ALA A 514 -23.79 11.60 -3.20
CA ALA A 514 -24.20 11.36 -4.59
C ALA A 514 -24.33 12.62 -5.45
N THR A 515 -24.33 13.80 -4.83
CA THR A 515 -24.52 15.08 -5.53
C THR A 515 -23.49 16.10 -5.06
N LEU A 516 -22.88 16.79 -6.02
CA LEU A 516 -22.00 17.93 -5.75
C LEU A 516 -22.64 19.19 -6.34
N TYR A 517 -22.69 20.25 -5.52
CA TYR A 517 -23.09 21.59 -5.92
C TYR A 517 -21.84 22.48 -6.04
N ALA A 518 -21.78 23.33 -7.06
CA ALA A 518 -20.73 24.31 -7.24
C ALA A 518 -21.32 25.65 -7.65
N CYS A 519 -20.87 26.73 -7.02
CA CYS A 519 -21.24 28.08 -7.42
C CYS A 519 -20.28 28.56 -8.52
N ASN A 520 -20.78 28.72 -9.74
CA ASN A 520 -20.00 29.15 -10.89
C ASN A 520 -20.36 30.60 -11.26
N ASP A 521 -20.21 31.53 -10.32
CA ASP A 521 -20.45 32.96 -10.49
C ASP A 521 -19.13 33.71 -10.61
N ALA A 522 -19.19 34.95 -11.11
CA ALA A 522 -18.05 35.85 -11.10
C ALA A 522 -17.67 36.32 -9.69
N GLY A 523 -18.64 36.35 -8.77
CA GLY A 523 -18.43 36.52 -7.33
C GLY A 523 -18.04 35.25 -6.64
N ILE A 524 -17.70 35.35 -5.35
CA ILE A 524 -17.35 34.21 -4.49
C ILE A 524 -18.41 34.12 -3.40
N TYR A 525 -19.34 33.18 -3.57
CA TYR A 525 -20.47 33.01 -2.71
C TYR A 525 -20.39 31.72 -1.91
N ARG A 526 -21.03 31.73 -0.73
CA ARG A 526 -21.46 30.48 -0.10
C ARG A 526 -22.46 29.78 -1.01
N ILE A 527 -22.47 28.45 -0.93
CA ILE A 527 -23.34 27.65 -1.80
C ILE A 527 -24.82 27.97 -1.60
N ASP A 528 -25.24 28.27 -0.37
CA ASP A 528 -26.60 28.66 -0.01
C ASP A 528 -26.99 30.06 -0.49
N ASN A 529 -26.02 30.94 -0.77
CA ASN A 529 -26.21 32.29 -1.32
C ASN A 529 -25.86 32.36 -2.81
N CYS A 530 -25.56 31.25 -3.45
CA CYS A 530 -25.21 31.23 -4.87
C CYS A 530 -26.40 31.66 -5.73
N PRO A 531 -26.23 32.60 -6.66
CA PRO A 531 -27.29 32.95 -7.61
C PRO A 531 -27.79 31.69 -8.34
N ALA A 532 -29.11 31.50 -8.41
CA ALA A 532 -29.70 30.25 -8.95
C ALA A 532 -29.23 29.93 -10.38
N ALA A 533 -29.00 30.95 -11.23
CA ALA A 533 -28.46 30.77 -12.58
C ALA A 533 -26.99 30.30 -12.61
N SER A 534 -26.26 30.49 -11.52
CA SER A 534 -24.86 30.15 -11.36
C SER A 534 -24.63 28.86 -10.59
N LEU A 535 -25.68 28.30 -9.96
CA LEU A 535 -25.58 27.04 -9.25
C LEU A 535 -25.53 25.87 -10.23
N ARG A 536 -24.44 25.10 -10.17
CA ARG A 536 -24.24 23.90 -10.97
C ARG A 536 -24.41 22.66 -10.10
N THR A 537 -25.12 21.67 -10.65
CA THR A 537 -25.36 20.37 -10.00
C THR A 537 -24.64 19.28 -10.76
N TYR A 538 -23.85 18.49 -10.06
CA TYR A 538 -23.10 17.36 -10.61
C TYR A 538 -23.56 16.07 -9.93
N ALA A 539 -23.75 15.02 -10.71
CA ALA A 539 -23.88 13.66 -10.19
C ALA A 539 -22.47 13.13 -9.83
N VAL A 540 -22.37 12.49 -8.67
CA VAL A 540 -21.12 11.87 -8.20
C VAL A 540 -21.24 10.35 -8.30
N SER A 541 -20.26 9.71 -8.91
CA SER A 541 -20.15 8.25 -9.05
C SER A 541 -18.72 7.79 -8.79
N ALA A 542 -18.52 6.47 -8.72
CA ALA A 542 -17.17 5.91 -8.63
C ALA A 542 -16.32 6.35 -9.82
N GLY A 543 -15.07 6.71 -9.55
CA GLY A 543 -14.08 7.09 -10.56
C GLY A 543 -13.37 5.90 -11.18
N PRO A 544 -12.38 6.14 -12.03
CA PRO A 544 -11.65 5.08 -12.73
C PRO A 544 -10.76 4.22 -11.83
N THR A 545 -10.45 4.68 -10.63
CA THR A 545 -9.72 3.92 -9.60
C THR A 545 -10.51 3.94 -8.30
N VAL A 546 -10.32 2.94 -7.46
CA VAL A 546 -11.13 2.64 -6.26
C VAL A 546 -11.26 3.81 -5.26
N ASP A 547 -10.31 4.71 -5.24
CA ASP A 547 -10.23 5.83 -4.30
C ASP A 547 -10.36 7.19 -5.00
N THR A 548 -10.91 7.18 -6.21
CA THR A 548 -11.27 8.37 -6.97
C THR A 548 -12.77 8.39 -7.26
N TRP A 549 -13.27 9.59 -7.50
CA TRP A 549 -14.67 9.86 -7.75
C TRP A 549 -14.81 10.63 -9.06
N HIS A 550 -15.87 10.36 -9.78
CA HIS A 550 -16.22 11.05 -11.02
C HIS A 550 -17.40 11.99 -10.78
N ILE A 551 -17.31 13.21 -11.32
CA ILE A 551 -18.43 14.15 -11.38
C ILE A 551 -18.82 14.40 -12.82
N ALA A 552 -20.12 14.48 -13.09
CA ALA A 552 -20.67 14.90 -14.37
C ALA A 552 -21.80 15.91 -14.13
N ASN A 553 -21.76 17.03 -14.81
CA ASN A 553 -22.78 18.08 -14.70
C ASN A 553 -24.12 17.54 -15.23
N VAL A 554 -25.17 17.62 -14.41
CA VAL A 554 -26.48 17.08 -14.74
C VAL A 554 -27.09 17.75 -16.00
N ALA A 555 -26.85 19.05 -16.20
CA ALA A 555 -27.33 19.81 -17.35
C ALA A 555 -26.43 19.68 -18.57
N ASN A 556 -25.14 19.35 -18.41
CA ASN A 556 -24.17 19.20 -19.51
C ASN A 556 -23.16 18.11 -19.12
N PRO A 557 -23.40 16.82 -19.41
CA PRO A 557 -22.52 15.72 -19.02
C PRO A 557 -21.10 15.79 -19.59
N ALA A 558 -20.85 16.58 -20.63
CA ALA A 558 -19.50 16.83 -21.14
C ALA A 558 -18.64 17.67 -20.17
N ASP A 559 -19.27 18.44 -19.28
CA ASP A 559 -18.61 19.10 -18.13
C ASP A 559 -18.46 18.08 -17.01
N SER A 560 -17.36 17.36 -17.06
CA SER A 560 -17.08 16.26 -16.14
C SER A 560 -15.63 16.26 -15.69
N GLY A 561 -15.34 15.55 -14.60
CA GLY A 561 -13.99 15.43 -14.08
C GLY A 561 -13.85 14.41 -12.98
N ASN A 562 -12.60 14.13 -12.60
CA ASN A 562 -12.29 13.21 -11.52
C ASN A 562 -11.69 13.95 -10.32
N PHE A 563 -12.00 13.45 -9.13
CA PHE A 563 -11.45 13.99 -7.88
C PHE A 563 -11.20 12.87 -6.87
N ALA A 564 -10.50 13.19 -5.82
CA ALA A 564 -10.38 12.37 -4.61
C ALA A 564 -10.64 13.25 -3.39
N VAL A 565 -10.96 12.61 -2.28
CA VAL A 565 -11.02 13.27 -0.98
C VAL A 565 -10.03 12.58 -0.05
N ALA A 566 -9.08 13.32 0.47
CA ALA A 566 -8.08 12.83 1.41
C ALA A 566 -8.49 13.16 2.85
N ARG A 567 -8.23 12.26 3.79
CA ARG A 567 -8.38 12.53 5.23
C ARG A 567 -7.07 13.06 5.81
N MET A 568 -7.08 14.28 6.31
CA MET A 568 -5.90 14.95 6.87
C MET A 568 -6.28 15.63 8.19
N GLY A 569 -5.65 15.20 9.29
CA GLY A 569 -5.97 15.75 10.62
C GLY A 569 -7.44 15.60 11.04
N GLY A 570 -8.08 14.51 10.61
CA GLY A 570 -9.50 14.23 10.89
C GLY A 570 -10.49 14.93 9.97
N GLU A 571 -10.02 15.71 8.98
CA GLU A 571 -10.86 16.46 8.04
C GLU A 571 -10.74 15.92 6.62
N ASN A 572 -11.78 16.15 5.84
CA ASN A 572 -11.83 15.82 4.42
C ASN A 572 -11.25 16.99 3.60
N ILE A 573 -10.29 16.67 2.73
CA ILE A 573 -9.66 17.62 1.79
C ILE A 573 -9.98 17.16 0.37
N TYR A 574 -10.67 17.99 -0.39
CA TYR A 574 -10.95 17.74 -1.81
C TYR A 574 -9.71 17.97 -2.65
N LEU A 575 -9.37 17.03 -3.54
CA LEU A 575 -8.20 17.10 -4.43
C LEU A 575 -8.60 16.71 -5.85
N SER A 576 -8.19 17.51 -6.84
CA SER A 576 -8.36 17.15 -8.25
C SER A 576 -7.16 17.68 -9.05
N ALA A 577 -6.64 16.87 -9.94
CA ALA A 577 -5.62 17.25 -10.91
C ALA A 577 -5.84 16.45 -12.21
N GLY A 578 -5.43 17.01 -13.34
CA GLY A 578 -5.56 16.35 -14.63
C GLY A 578 -5.81 17.34 -15.77
N ALA A 579 -5.99 16.82 -16.98
CA ALA A 579 -6.46 17.59 -18.11
C ALA A 579 -7.98 17.83 -18.02
N VAL A 580 -8.46 18.94 -18.52
CA VAL A 580 -9.89 19.24 -18.64
C VAL A 580 -10.46 18.40 -19.80
N ALA A 581 -11.50 17.61 -19.56
CA ALA A 581 -12.08 16.72 -20.58
C ALA A 581 -12.55 17.49 -21.83
N ALA A 582 -13.18 18.66 -21.64
CA ALA A 582 -13.65 19.54 -22.72
C ALA A 582 -12.54 20.41 -23.35
N ALA A 583 -11.33 20.47 -22.74
CA ALA A 583 -10.20 21.25 -23.22
C ALA A 583 -8.88 20.51 -22.85
N PRO A 584 -8.49 19.45 -23.58
CA PRO A 584 -7.36 18.60 -23.22
C PRO A 584 -6.01 19.30 -23.24
N THR A 585 -5.95 20.51 -23.80
CA THR A 585 -4.79 21.42 -23.73
C THR A 585 -4.74 22.28 -22.46
N THR A 586 -5.67 22.05 -21.52
CA THR A 586 -5.70 22.75 -20.23
C THR A 586 -5.55 21.74 -19.09
N SER A 587 -4.51 21.90 -18.30
CA SER A 587 -4.30 21.16 -17.04
C SER A 587 -4.89 21.92 -15.87
N ILE A 588 -5.44 21.19 -14.91
CA ILE A 588 -6.02 21.79 -13.71
C ILE A 588 -5.38 21.20 -12.45
N PHE A 589 -5.35 22.01 -11.43
CA PHE A 589 -5.17 21.56 -10.04
C PHE A 589 -6.24 22.23 -9.18
N ARG A 590 -6.83 21.47 -8.27
CA ARG A 590 -7.85 21.96 -7.31
C ARG A 590 -7.57 21.36 -5.94
N ILE A 591 -7.68 22.21 -4.93
CA ILE A 591 -7.70 21.85 -3.52
C ILE A 591 -8.92 22.47 -2.85
N GLY A 592 -9.70 21.71 -2.13
CA GLY A 592 -10.85 22.17 -1.37
C GLY A 592 -10.65 21.90 0.11
N LEU A 593 -10.61 22.97 0.90
CA LEU A 593 -10.49 22.90 2.36
C LEU A 593 -11.88 23.05 3.00
N PRO A 594 -12.17 22.32 4.10
CA PRO A 594 -13.48 22.37 4.73
C PRO A 594 -13.85 23.79 5.18
N GLU A 595 -15.12 24.16 4.98
CA GLU A 595 -15.63 25.41 5.54
C GLU A 595 -15.64 25.37 7.07
N ARG A 596 -15.18 26.43 7.71
CA ARG A 596 -15.10 26.57 9.16
C ARG A 596 -15.61 27.95 9.60
N ALA A 597 -16.18 28.01 10.80
CA ALA A 597 -16.65 29.29 11.36
C ALA A 597 -15.51 30.17 11.88
N ILE A 598 -14.35 29.59 12.22
CA ILE A 598 -13.21 30.28 12.83
C ILE A 598 -11.98 30.26 11.93
N TRP A 599 -11.16 31.29 12.05
CA TRP A 599 -9.85 31.40 11.41
C TRP A 599 -8.77 31.40 12.50
N PRO A 600 -8.15 30.24 12.81
CA PRO A 600 -7.12 30.19 13.84
C PRO A 600 -5.82 30.85 13.40
N THR A 601 -5.06 31.35 14.37
CA THR A 601 -3.65 31.72 14.14
C THR A 601 -2.82 30.46 13.96
N THR A 602 -2.05 30.39 12.89
CA THR A 602 -1.28 29.20 12.50
C THR A 602 0.10 29.59 12.02
N SER A 603 1.05 28.69 12.18
CA SER A 603 2.28 28.65 11.39
C SER A 603 2.20 27.46 10.42
N ALA A 604 2.69 27.66 9.22
CA ALA A 604 2.62 26.66 8.17
C ALA A 604 3.88 26.73 7.30
N ARG A 605 4.26 25.58 6.69
CA ARG A 605 5.43 25.52 5.82
C ARG A 605 5.12 24.78 4.55
N GLY A 606 5.59 25.31 3.41
CA GLY A 606 5.30 24.72 2.14
C GLY A 606 5.88 25.45 0.95
N GLY A 607 5.42 25.06 -0.23
CA GLY A 607 5.88 25.58 -1.50
C GLY A 607 4.90 26.51 -2.21
N ALA A 608 5.41 27.32 -3.13
CA ALA A 608 4.59 28.15 -4.00
C ALA A 608 4.92 27.92 -5.49
N SER A 609 3.99 28.28 -6.36
CA SER A 609 4.10 28.07 -7.81
C SER A 609 5.24 28.83 -8.48
N ASN A 610 5.83 29.83 -7.83
CA ASN A 610 7.07 30.49 -8.25
C ASN A 610 8.33 29.65 -7.98
N GLY A 611 8.17 28.43 -7.45
CA GLY A 611 9.26 27.53 -7.10
C GLY A 611 9.87 27.79 -5.72
N SER A 612 9.36 28.73 -4.94
CA SER A 612 9.88 29.02 -3.59
C SER A 612 9.41 27.98 -2.57
N TRP A 613 10.23 27.83 -1.50
CA TRP A 613 9.88 27.11 -0.27
C TRP A 613 9.98 28.03 0.93
N GLY A 614 9.06 27.94 1.89
CA GLY A 614 9.15 28.80 3.06
C GLY A 614 8.11 28.58 4.14
N GLY A 615 8.22 29.37 5.20
CA GLY A 615 7.32 29.38 6.35
C GLY A 615 6.39 30.59 6.33
N SER A 616 5.12 30.36 6.65
CA SER A 616 4.07 31.37 6.71
C SER A 616 3.50 31.45 8.12
N ALA A 617 3.37 32.68 8.64
CA ALA A 617 2.59 32.99 9.83
C ALA A 617 1.28 33.64 9.40
N VAL A 618 0.16 33.11 9.87
CA VAL A 618 -1.17 33.50 9.42
C VAL A 618 -2.07 33.71 10.62
N ASP A 619 -2.73 34.87 10.69
CA ASP A 619 -3.78 35.12 11.69
C ASP A 619 -5.06 35.63 11.03
N ALA A 620 -6.02 36.15 11.79
CA ALA A 620 -7.30 36.63 11.24
C ALA A 620 -7.18 37.86 10.36
N SER A 621 -6.09 38.64 10.49
CA SER A 621 -5.90 39.95 9.88
C SER A 621 -4.62 40.09 9.05
N SER A 622 -3.67 39.15 9.25
CA SER A 622 -2.35 39.24 8.62
C SER A 622 -1.84 37.90 8.10
N TYR A 623 -1.00 38.00 7.08
CA TYR A 623 -0.20 36.92 6.52
C TYR A 623 1.23 37.44 6.36
N ALA A 624 2.20 36.65 6.82
CA ALA A 624 3.61 36.90 6.60
C ALA A 624 4.32 35.64 6.20
N ARG A 625 5.14 35.66 5.14
CA ARG A 625 5.90 34.52 4.64
C ARG A 625 7.36 34.87 4.45
N THR A 626 8.25 34.09 5.01
CA THR A 626 9.68 34.05 4.68
C THR A 626 9.96 32.88 3.76
N GLN A 627 10.58 33.11 2.62
CA GLN A 627 10.79 32.10 1.59
C GLN A 627 12.19 32.11 1.02
N LEU A 628 12.67 30.94 0.64
CA LEU A 628 13.85 30.71 -0.20
C LEU A 628 13.38 30.61 -1.65
N LEU A 629 13.97 31.41 -2.53
CA LEU A 629 13.68 31.40 -3.97
C LEU A 629 14.65 30.45 -4.72
N PRO A 630 14.31 29.99 -5.94
CA PRO A 630 15.17 29.12 -6.72
C PRO A 630 16.54 29.71 -7.09
N ASP A 631 16.66 31.02 -7.12
CA ASP A 631 17.94 31.74 -7.36
C ASP A 631 18.85 31.78 -6.12
N GLY A 632 18.39 31.30 -4.98
CA GLY A 632 19.10 31.31 -3.70
C GLY A 632 18.85 32.57 -2.86
N SER A 633 18.14 33.54 -3.35
CA SER A 633 17.75 34.68 -2.55
C SER A 633 16.66 34.32 -1.52
N THR A 634 16.63 35.06 -0.42
CA THR A 634 15.55 34.99 0.57
C THR A 634 14.64 36.20 0.43
N GLY A 635 13.34 35.96 0.53
CA GLY A 635 12.34 37.01 0.44
C GLY A 635 11.34 36.98 1.58
N THR A 636 10.76 38.11 1.91
CA THR A 636 9.64 38.22 2.84
C THR A 636 8.44 38.81 2.13
N LEU A 637 7.29 38.19 2.27
CA LEU A 637 6.00 38.68 1.79
C LEU A 637 5.11 38.98 2.99
N ALA A 638 4.36 40.04 2.92
CA ALA A 638 3.37 40.39 3.94
C ALA A 638 2.09 40.87 3.27
N ALA A 639 0.95 40.47 3.78
CA ALA A 639 -0.36 40.86 3.31
C ALA A 639 -1.31 41.12 4.47
N SER A 640 -2.25 42.03 4.29
CA SER A 640 -3.42 42.15 5.14
C SER A 640 -4.46 41.09 4.73
N LEU A 641 -5.12 40.48 5.70
CA LEU A 641 -6.22 39.54 5.47
C LEU A 641 -7.57 40.18 5.82
N GLY A 642 -8.54 40.00 4.94
CA GLY A 642 -9.92 40.46 5.14
C GLY A 642 -10.94 39.37 4.80
N ALA A 643 -12.19 39.56 5.22
CA ALA A 643 -13.28 38.69 4.81
C ALA A 643 -13.58 38.85 3.30
N VAL A 644 -14.13 37.80 2.69
CA VAL A 644 -14.50 37.79 1.24
C VAL A 644 -15.73 38.67 0.95
N GLY A 645 -16.29 39.31 1.93
CA GLY A 645 -17.47 40.16 1.80
C GLY A 645 -18.73 39.51 2.34
N LEU A 646 -19.83 40.26 2.32
CA LEU A 646 -21.14 39.75 2.79
C LEU A 646 -21.62 38.61 1.89
N GLY A 647 -21.97 37.46 2.50
CA GLY A 647 -22.42 36.27 1.77
C GLY A 647 -21.29 35.38 1.23
N GLY A 648 -20.02 35.77 1.41
CA GLY A 648 -18.86 34.95 1.03
C GLY A 648 -18.66 33.74 1.94
N PRO A 649 -17.87 32.75 1.47
CA PRO A 649 -17.59 31.51 2.24
C PRO A 649 -16.90 31.83 3.58
N LEU A 650 -17.33 31.12 4.62
CA LEU A 650 -16.62 31.13 5.91
C LEU A 650 -15.24 30.49 5.75
N ASN A 651 -14.26 30.96 6.54
CA ASN A 651 -12.88 30.47 6.46
C ASN A 651 -12.24 30.67 5.07
N MET A 652 -12.68 31.69 4.33
CA MET A 652 -11.97 32.21 3.16
C MET A 652 -11.62 33.66 3.42
N ARG A 653 -10.38 34.06 3.11
CA ARG A 653 -9.86 35.42 3.29
C ARG A 653 -9.33 35.95 1.98
N VAL A 654 -9.47 37.26 1.79
CA VAL A 654 -8.78 37.99 0.77
C VAL A 654 -7.45 38.49 1.35
N ALA A 655 -6.35 38.13 0.71
CA ALA A 655 -5.02 38.60 1.05
C ALA A 655 -4.63 39.73 0.08
N SER A 656 -4.29 40.91 0.61
CA SER A 656 -3.86 42.08 -0.17
C SER A 656 -2.38 42.35 0.08
N PHE A 657 -1.57 42.24 -0.96
CA PHE A 657 -0.14 42.58 -0.96
C PHE A 657 0.15 43.98 -1.40
N GLY A 658 -0.88 44.82 -1.49
CA GLY A 658 -0.83 46.18 -1.98
C GLY A 658 -1.36 46.36 -3.42
N GLY A 659 -2.02 47.47 -3.71
CA GLY A 659 -2.63 47.74 -5.02
C GLY A 659 -3.66 46.71 -5.45
N SER A 660 -3.54 46.23 -6.70
CA SER A 660 -4.42 45.22 -7.30
C SER A 660 -3.96 43.77 -7.06
N THR A 661 -2.91 43.55 -6.23
CA THR A 661 -2.33 42.24 -6.00
C THR A 661 -3.15 41.48 -4.94
N LEU A 662 -4.23 40.85 -5.37
CA LEU A 662 -5.14 40.11 -4.51
C LEU A 662 -4.93 38.58 -4.62
N HIS A 663 -5.04 37.95 -3.48
CA HIS A 663 -5.06 36.46 -3.38
C HIS A 663 -6.23 36.05 -2.50
N PHE A 664 -6.59 34.77 -2.58
CA PHE A 664 -7.59 34.16 -1.73
C PHE A 664 -6.97 32.99 -0.95
N ALA A 665 -7.18 33.00 0.35
CA ALA A 665 -6.63 32.03 1.27
C ALA A 665 -7.74 31.26 1.98
N SER A 666 -7.47 29.99 2.27
CA SER A 666 -8.29 29.12 3.13
C SER A 666 -7.39 28.21 3.96
N GLN A 667 -7.88 27.75 5.09
CA GLN A 667 -7.12 26.81 5.94
C GLN A 667 -8.02 25.73 6.55
N SER A 668 -7.41 24.57 6.79
CA SER A 668 -7.98 23.46 7.54
C SER A 668 -7.21 23.27 8.85
N SER A 669 -7.39 22.14 9.54
CA SER A 669 -6.59 21.83 10.74
C SER A 669 -5.11 21.56 10.41
N LYS A 670 -4.81 21.13 9.17
CA LYS A 670 -3.47 20.70 8.75
C LYS A 670 -2.95 21.39 7.51
N LEU A 671 -3.78 22.10 6.78
CA LEU A 671 -3.39 22.73 5.52
C LEU A 671 -3.75 24.21 5.49
N PHE A 672 -2.84 24.99 4.95
CA PHE A 672 -3.06 26.34 4.46
C PHE A 672 -2.87 26.34 2.94
N ALA A 673 -3.79 26.96 2.23
CA ALA A 673 -3.69 27.17 0.80
C ALA A 673 -4.06 28.60 0.43
N MET A 674 -3.31 29.21 -0.49
CA MET A 674 -3.57 30.54 -1.02
C MET A 674 -3.42 30.51 -2.54
N VAL A 675 -4.34 31.14 -3.25
CA VAL A 675 -4.34 31.26 -4.72
C VAL A 675 -4.48 32.70 -5.15
N GLY A 676 -3.81 33.09 -6.22
CA GLY A 676 -3.97 34.40 -6.82
C GLY A 676 -5.41 34.66 -7.29
N ALA A 677 -5.83 35.90 -7.31
CA ALA A 677 -7.11 36.27 -7.88
C ALA A 677 -7.14 36.02 -9.41
N ARG A 678 -8.34 36.06 -10.00
CA ARG A 678 -8.53 35.86 -11.45
C ARG A 678 -8.00 37.04 -12.31
N ASN A 679 -7.42 38.03 -11.69
CA ASN A 679 -6.82 39.15 -12.44
C ASN A 679 -5.44 38.77 -13.03
N PRO A 680 -4.99 39.38 -14.11
CA PRO A 680 -3.76 39.01 -14.81
C PRO A 680 -2.49 39.07 -13.95
N ALA A 681 -2.46 39.88 -12.91
CA ALA A 681 -1.25 40.08 -12.09
C ALA A 681 -0.93 38.88 -11.16
N THR A 682 -1.95 38.10 -10.74
CA THR A 682 -1.81 37.02 -9.77
C THR A 682 -2.38 35.68 -10.24
N ALA A 683 -3.00 35.66 -11.42
CA ALA A 683 -3.60 34.47 -11.99
C ALA A 683 -2.58 33.30 -12.08
N GLY A 684 -2.98 32.11 -11.63
CA GLY A 684 -2.11 30.94 -11.62
C GLY A 684 -1.09 30.86 -10.48
N ALA A 685 -0.99 31.89 -9.62
CA ALA A 685 -0.20 31.79 -8.40
C ALA A 685 -0.91 30.87 -7.38
N ILE A 686 -0.16 29.97 -6.76
CA ILE A 686 -0.68 29.11 -5.69
C ILE A 686 0.42 28.78 -4.67
N GLU A 687 0.05 28.78 -3.41
CA GLU A 687 0.84 28.28 -2.28
C GLU A 687 0.07 27.15 -1.57
N ILE A 688 0.80 26.13 -1.14
CA ILE A 688 0.26 25.04 -0.33
C ILE A 688 1.25 24.74 0.79
N SER A 689 0.78 24.76 2.02
CA SER A 689 1.60 24.65 3.21
C SER A 689 0.97 23.71 4.24
N LEU A 690 1.79 22.91 4.90
CA LEU A 690 1.40 22.07 6.05
C LEU A 690 1.43 22.96 7.30
N ILE A 691 0.35 22.95 8.07
CA ILE A 691 0.24 23.64 9.36
C ILE A 691 0.97 22.81 10.42
N ASP A 692 1.83 23.47 11.20
CA ASP A 692 2.67 22.90 12.24
C ASP A 692 1.88 22.22 13.38
#